data_ef56dff245741982a0cf17c1bbc31748
#
_entry.id   ef56dff245741982a0cf17c1bbc31748
#
_cell.length_a   1.000
_cell.length_b   1.000
_cell.length_c   1.000
_cell.angle_alpha   90.00
_cell.angle_beta   90.00
_cell.angle_gamma   90.00
#
_symmetry.space_group_name_H-M   'P 1'
#
loop_
_entity.id
_entity.type
_entity.pdbx_description
1 polymer ?
#
loop_
_entity_poly.entity_id
_entity_poly.type
_entity_poly.pdbx_seq_one_letter_code
_entity_poly.pdbx_strand_id
1 'polypeptide(L)'
;MNEHLRELSTEEWNAIEREIQDPKLTLAQRAALRLKLFLSLERIVKNPGERIYAWRTIKAFPDIYAPGERETLQAWHHVHEQGRVCNISSDWGGVLNEGLMPRRDLTTPEGRETIDAVLAYADQYGDDNLSRAIRTGAAGYLEALNTFRILHFALWASNVYHNTVGRFDQYMWPFLKADMDKGMTEEEALSLTEEFFLSFNRDSDLYIGMQQGDNGQSLMLGGCDRDGKSAVNPLTTLCLKASLHNRRIDPKINLRVNKDTPLELYELCTQLTRQGLGFPQYANDDVVIPALIQMGYAPEDARNYVVAACWEFIIPGVAMDIPNIGAVSLAGVVAGVIRESLPACKTYEELEGKVREAIRLDAEKTFASLSPLFMEPAPYQTVLMQDVTHDISEGAKYNNYGFHGTGFATAVDQLAAVRRYVFDEKTIARETLLDALDSNFESNPGLGRLLREDAPKLGRDEECEQVAERLLDAFADALEPMRNERGGRVRAGTGSAMYYLWHSRELGATADGRRGGEPLSANFSPSLMLRDAGPLSVIGAMVRTGLSRVMNGGPLTLELHDTVFKHSEGITKVAQLVQTYINMGGHQLQLNAVSREQMLDAQAHPEAHGNLIVRVWGWSGHFVQLDKGYQDQIIERNSYNV
;
A
#
# COMPACT_ATOMS: atom_id res chain seq x y z
N MET A 1 -17.21 -14.40 -13.01
CA MET A 1 -18.29 -13.49 -12.55
C MET A 1 -19.10 -14.24 -11.52
N ASN A 2 -19.48 -13.55 -10.43
CA ASN A 2 -20.35 -14.14 -9.41
C ASN A 2 -21.79 -14.23 -9.93
N GLU A 3 -22.27 -15.44 -10.23
CA GLU A 3 -23.61 -15.70 -10.77
C GLU A 3 -24.72 -15.67 -9.71
N HIS A 4 -24.36 -15.55 -8.43
CA HIS A 4 -25.31 -15.50 -7.33
C HIS A 4 -25.85 -14.10 -7.03
N LEU A 5 -25.33 -13.07 -7.71
CA LEU A 5 -25.69 -11.68 -7.46
C LEU A 5 -27.12 -11.36 -7.92
N ARG A 6 -27.87 -10.70 -7.03
CA ARG A 6 -29.15 -10.07 -7.32
C ARG A 6 -29.09 -8.56 -7.09
N GLU A 7 -29.94 -7.85 -7.76
CA GLU A 7 -30.25 -6.46 -7.44
C GLU A 7 -31.45 -6.41 -6.48
N LEU A 8 -31.47 -5.42 -5.59
CA LEU A 8 -32.64 -5.09 -4.82
C LEU A 8 -33.70 -4.48 -5.73
N SER A 9 -34.97 -4.80 -5.52
CA SER A 9 -36.06 -4.05 -6.17
C SER A 9 -36.05 -2.60 -5.70
N THR A 10 -36.66 -1.72 -6.46
CA THR A 10 -36.80 -0.30 -6.06
C THR A 10 -37.54 -0.15 -4.74
N GLU A 11 -38.52 -1.01 -4.48
CA GLU A 11 -39.28 -1.02 -3.22
C GLU A 11 -38.41 -1.44 -2.04
N GLU A 12 -37.65 -2.54 -2.18
CA GLU A 12 -36.67 -2.98 -1.17
C GLU A 12 -35.63 -1.90 -0.90
N TRP A 13 -35.03 -1.34 -1.96
CA TRP A 13 -34.04 -0.28 -1.84
C TRP A 13 -34.55 0.92 -1.05
N ASN A 14 -35.70 1.47 -1.46
CA ASN A 14 -36.29 2.65 -0.81
C ASN A 14 -36.73 2.39 0.64
N ALA A 15 -37.14 1.16 0.98
CA ALA A 15 -37.50 0.78 2.34
C ALA A 15 -36.26 0.75 3.23
N ILE A 16 -35.18 0.08 2.79
CA ILE A 16 -33.92 -0.05 3.48
C ILE A 16 -33.25 1.33 3.67
N GLU A 17 -33.21 2.13 2.60
CA GLU A 17 -32.63 3.46 2.62
C GLU A 17 -33.31 4.36 3.66
N ARG A 18 -34.64 4.39 3.70
CA ARG A 18 -35.39 5.16 4.71
C ARG A 18 -35.14 4.67 6.13
N GLU A 19 -34.93 3.38 6.33
CA GLU A 19 -34.64 2.82 7.66
C GLU A 19 -33.24 3.19 8.12
N ILE A 20 -32.25 3.05 7.26
CA ILE A 20 -30.83 3.38 7.56
C ILE A 20 -30.67 4.90 7.76
N GLN A 21 -31.29 5.71 6.92
CA GLN A 21 -31.12 7.18 6.91
C GLN A 21 -32.13 7.90 7.82
N ASP A 22 -32.74 7.21 8.77
CA ASP A 22 -33.60 7.87 9.76
C ASP A 22 -32.80 8.95 10.51
N PRO A 23 -33.22 10.23 10.44
CA PRO A 23 -32.50 11.34 11.08
C PRO A 23 -32.43 11.26 12.62
N LYS A 24 -33.18 10.35 13.24
CA LYS A 24 -33.08 10.07 14.67
C LYS A 24 -31.89 9.19 15.05
N LEU A 25 -31.30 8.49 14.07
CA LEU A 25 -30.16 7.62 14.29
C LEU A 25 -28.87 8.40 14.15
N THR A 26 -27.90 8.13 15.03
CA THR A 26 -26.51 8.58 14.87
C THR A 26 -25.87 7.84 13.70
N LEU A 27 -24.77 8.36 13.16
CA LEU A 27 -24.03 7.68 12.08
C LEU A 27 -23.54 6.29 12.51
N ALA A 28 -23.13 6.11 13.78
CA ALA A 28 -22.71 4.82 14.31
C ALA A 28 -23.89 3.81 14.33
N GLN A 29 -25.08 4.26 14.74
CA GLN A 29 -26.30 3.44 14.71
C GLN A 29 -26.68 3.08 13.27
N ARG A 30 -26.59 4.03 12.33
CA ARG A 30 -26.84 3.77 10.91
C ARG A 30 -25.87 2.75 10.34
N ALA A 31 -24.57 2.84 10.71
CA ALA A 31 -23.55 1.89 10.26
C ALA A 31 -23.82 0.46 10.77
N ALA A 32 -24.16 0.32 12.06
CA ALA A 32 -24.52 -0.97 12.64
C ALA A 32 -25.80 -1.55 12.01
N LEU A 33 -26.84 -0.75 11.88
CA LEU A 33 -28.11 -1.14 11.26
C LEU A 33 -27.92 -1.56 9.80
N ARG A 34 -27.09 -0.81 9.05
CA ARG A 34 -26.79 -1.12 7.65
C ARG A 34 -26.15 -2.50 7.51
N LEU A 35 -25.15 -2.82 8.33
CA LEU A 35 -24.53 -4.14 8.30
C LEU A 35 -25.54 -5.25 8.66
N LYS A 36 -26.35 -5.04 9.68
CA LYS A 36 -27.39 -5.99 10.10
C LYS A 36 -28.39 -6.27 8.97
N LEU A 37 -28.92 -5.24 8.33
CA LEU A 37 -29.86 -5.39 7.22
C LEU A 37 -29.20 -6.07 6.02
N PHE A 38 -27.95 -5.67 5.68
CA PHE A 38 -27.21 -6.31 4.61
C PHE A 38 -27.06 -7.81 4.85
N LEU A 39 -26.52 -8.23 6.00
CA LEU A 39 -26.29 -9.63 6.32
C LEU A 39 -27.59 -10.44 6.44
N SER A 40 -28.70 -9.82 6.88
CA SER A 40 -29.99 -10.50 6.98
C SER A 40 -30.61 -10.80 5.62
N LEU A 41 -30.25 -10.07 4.57
CA LEU A 41 -30.77 -10.22 3.21
C LEU A 41 -29.86 -11.04 2.31
N GLU A 42 -28.62 -11.30 2.72
CA GLU A 42 -27.69 -12.18 2.04
C GLU A 42 -28.21 -13.61 2.03
N ARG A 43 -28.04 -14.31 0.91
CA ARG A 43 -28.39 -15.72 0.79
C ARG A 43 -27.16 -16.57 1.03
N ILE A 44 -27.35 -17.69 1.72
CA ILE A 44 -26.29 -18.65 1.91
C ILE A 44 -26.05 -19.43 0.61
N VAL A 45 -24.84 -19.35 0.10
CA VAL A 45 -24.37 -20.11 -1.07
C VAL A 45 -23.39 -21.15 -0.59
N LYS A 46 -23.66 -22.40 -0.95
CA LYS A 46 -22.77 -23.56 -0.76
C LYS A 46 -22.66 -24.32 -2.07
N ASN A 47 -21.59 -24.08 -2.79
CA ASN A 47 -21.35 -24.81 -4.02
C ASN A 47 -20.77 -26.19 -3.72
N PRO A 48 -21.14 -27.24 -4.47
CA PRO A 48 -20.58 -28.56 -4.28
C PRO A 48 -19.06 -28.56 -4.41
N GLY A 49 -18.38 -29.11 -3.41
CA GLY A 49 -16.92 -29.21 -3.36
C GLY A 49 -16.20 -27.96 -2.82
N GLU A 50 -16.87 -26.84 -2.62
CA GLU A 50 -16.29 -25.68 -1.94
C GLU A 50 -16.29 -25.87 -0.42
N ARG A 51 -15.15 -25.55 0.20
CA ARG A 51 -14.94 -25.65 1.65
C ARG A 51 -14.91 -24.28 2.33
N ILE A 52 -14.64 -23.20 1.57
CA ILE A 52 -14.53 -21.83 2.07
C ILE A 52 -15.81 -21.06 1.77
N TYR A 53 -16.42 -20.52 2.82
CA TYR A 53 -17.70 -19.83 2.80
C TYR A 53 -17.63 -18.38 2.31
N ALA A 54 -18.76 -17.69 2.41
CA ALA A 54 -19.01 -16.30 2.10
C ALA A 54 -18.91 -15.92 0.61
N TRP A 55 -20.03 -16.08 -0.07
CA TRP A 55 -20.33 -15.46 -1.35
C TRP A 55 -21.24 -14.26 -1.16
N ARG A 56 -20.96 -13.14 -1.84
CA ARG A 56 -21.86 -12.00 -1.87
C ARG A 56 -23.01 -12.30 -2.84
N THR A 57 -24.25 -12.01 -2.41
CA THR A 57 -25.46 -12.24 -3.22
C THR A 57 -26.26 -10.96 -3.50
N ILE A 58 -25.88 -9.83 -2.89
CA ILE A 58 -26.48 -8.52 -3.13
C ILE A 58 -25.45 -7.64 -3.85
N LYS A 59 -25.80 -7.15 -5.04
CA LYS A 59 -24.89 -6.39 -5.89
C LYS A 59 -24.57 -5.00 -5.32
N ALA A 60 -25.61 -4.26 -4.89
CA ALA A 60 -25.49 -2.92 -4.33
C ALA A 60 -26.45 -2.75 -3.14
N PHE A 61 -26.07 -1.88 -2.21
CA PHE A 61 -26.82 -1.64 -0.97
C PHE A 61 -26.81 -0.14 -0.60
N PRO A 62 -27.90 0.42 -0.02
CA PRO A 62 -27.95 1.82 0.38
C PRO A 62 -26.83 2.25 1.33
N ASP A 63 -26.40 3.50 1.20
CA ASP A 63 -25.40 4.11 2.07
C ASP A 63 -26.02 4.62 3.37
N ILE A 64 -25.18 4.90 4.37
CA ILE A 64 -25.59 5.47 5.67
C ILE A 64 -25.91 6.97 5.57
N TYR A 65 -25.44 7.64 4.55
CA TYR A 65 -25.61 9.07 4.33
C TYR A 65 -26.86 9.38 3.52
N ALA A 66 -27.67 10.32 4.01
CA ALA A 66 -28.72 10.92 3.21
C ALA A 66 -28.13 11.86 2.13
N PRO A 67 -28.87 12.14 1.05
CA PRO A 67 -28.44 13.10 0.04
C PRO A 67 -28.03 14.44 0.68
N GLY A 68 -26.86 14.95 0.33
CA GLY A 68 -26.29 16.21 0.84
C GLY A 68 -25.48 16.09 2.13
N GLU A 69 -25.69 15.06 2.95
CA GLU A 69 -24.84 14.83 4.13
C GLU A 69 -23.41 14.48 3.74
N ARG A 70 -23.27 13.64 2.75
CA ARG A 70 -21.95 13.17 2.27
C ARG A 70 -21.14 14.29 1.65
N GLU A 71 -21.77 15.13 0.82
CA GLU A 71 -21.09 16.25 0.18
C GLU A 71 -20.59 17.27 1.20
N THR A 72 -21.35 17.51 2.27
CA THR A 72 -20.92 18.36 3.38
C THR A 72 -19.70 17.79 4.08
N LEU A 73 -19.66 16.49 4.31
CA LEU A 73 -18.54 15.82 4.97
C LEU A 73 -17.33 15.69 4.04
N GLN A 74 -17.53 15.42 2.75
CA GLN A 74 -16.44 15.30 1.77
C GLN A 74 -15.61 16.56 1.62
N ALA A 75 -16.17 17.75 1.88
CA ALA A 75 -15.43 19.00 1.89
C ALA A 75 -14.33 19.04 2.99
N TRP A 76 -14.39 18.15 3.97
CA TRP A 76 -13.48 18.06 5.12
C TRP A 76 -12.50 16.89 5.01
N HIS A 77 -12.55 16.10 3.92
CA HIS A 77 -11.81 14.85 3.81
C HIS A 77 -10.83 14.87 2.66
N HIS A 78 -9.74 14.15 2.86
CA HIS A 78 -8.87 13.78 1.78
C HIS A 78 -9.61 12.88 0.78
N VAL A 79 -9.40 13.13 -0.52
CA VAL A 79 -10.13 12.47 -1.60
C VAL A 79 -10.07 10.94 -1.55
N HIS A 80 -8.95 10.38 -1.09
CA HIS A 80 -8.71 8.94 -1.12
C HIS A 80 -9.37 8.22 0.06
N GLU A 81 -9.19 8.74 1.25
CA GLU A 81 -9.68 8.11 2.49
C GLU A 81 -11.15 8.43 2.75
N GLN A 82 -11.65 9.56 2.24
CA GLN A 82 -13.04 10.01 2.37
C GLN A 82 -13.60 9.96 3.80
N GLY A 83 -12.72 10.09 4.81
CA GLY A 83 -13.10 10.02 6.21
C GLY A 83 -13.54 8.64 6.71
N ARG A 84 -13.30 7.58 5.95
CA ARG A 84 -13.57 6.22 6.35
C ARG A 84 -12.40 5.60 7.07
N VAL A 85 -12.70 4.70 8.02
CA VAL A 85 -11.70 3.81 8.59
C VAL A 85 -11.25 2.82 7.51
N CYS A 86 -9.98 2.91 7.11
CA CYS A 86 -9.38 2.08 6.08
C CYS A 86 -7.86 1.96 6.30
N ASN A 87 -7.17 1.18 5.48
CA ASN A 87 -5.73 0.91 5.62
C ASN A 87 -5.37 0.39 7.02
N ILE A 88 -6.19 -0.48 7.56
CA ILE A 88 -6.13 -0.98 8.93
C ILE A 88 -5.91 -2.49 8.92
N SER A 89 -5.38 -3.02 10.00
CA SER A 89 -5.29 -4.46 10.26
C SER A 89 -6.03 -4.80 11.55
N SER A 90 -7.00 -5.69 11.45
CA SER A 90 -7.70 -6.24 12.60
C SER A 90 -6.78 -7.08 13.48
N ASP A 91 -7.19 -7.32 14.73
CA ASP A 91 -6.57 -8.29 15.65
C ASP A 91 -7.02 -9.72 15.30
N TRP A 92 -6.67 -10.16 14.08
CA TRP A 92 -7.09 -11.47 13.56
C TRP A 92 -6.74 -12.61 14.50
N GLY A 93 -5.53 -12.60 15.07
CA GLY A 93 -5.09 -13.62 16.00
C GLY A 93 -5.95 -13.71 17.26
N GLY A 94 -6.25 -12.57 17.88
CA GLY A 94 -7.11 -12.50 19.06
C GLY A 94 -8.52 -13.00 18.75
N VAL A 95 -9.14 -12.45 17.69
CA VAL A 95 -10.52 -12.82 17.32
C VAL A 95 -10.65 -14.30 16.96
N LEU A 96 -9.70 -14.88 16.23
CA LEU A 96 -9.74 -16.30 15.84
C LEU A 96 -9.54 -17.25 17.04
N ASN A 97 -8.74 -16.83 18.03
CA ASN A 97 -8.51 -17.65 19.23
C ASN A 97 -9.64 -17.56 20.26
N GLU A 98 -10.28 -16.39 20.40
CA GLU A 98 -11.24 -16.12 21.49
C GLU A 98 -12.68 -16.05 21.01
N GLY A 99 -12.89 -15.81 19.71
CA GLY A 99 -14.20 -15.53 19.15
C GLY A 99 -14.72 -14.13 19.48
N LEU A 100 -15.98 -13.88 19.14
CA LEU A 100 -16.62 -12.56 19.30
C LEU A 100 -17.32 -12.38 20.67
N MET A 101 -17.69 -13.46 21.37
CA MET A 101 -18.48 -13.34 22.61
C MET A 101 -17.77 -12.58 23.74
N PRO A 102 -16.47 -12.76 24.00
CA PRO A 102 -15.78 -11.95 25.00
C PRO A 102 -15.78 -10.44 24.70
N ARG A 103 -15.77 -10.09 23.41
CA ARG A 103 -15.77 -8.70 22.91
C ARG A 103 -17.14 -8.05 22.99
N ARG A 104 -18.22 -8.86 22.86
CA ARG A 104 -19.62 -8.42 22.87
C ARG A 104 -20.02 -7.68 24.15
N ASP A 105 -19.55 -8.14 25.29
CA ASP A 105 -19.90 -7.55 26.58
C ASP A 105 -19.07 -6.28 26.89
N LEU A 106 -17.97 -6.08 26.21
CA LEU A 106 -17.04 -4.97 26.42
C LEU A 106 -17.28 -3.79 25.47
N THR A 107 -17.87 -4.07 24.28
CA THR A 107 -17.96 -3.08 23.20
C THR A 107 -19.18 -2.14 23.38
N THR A 108 -19.24 -1.12 22.50
CA THR A 108 -20.35 -0.17 22.40
C THR A 108 -21.68 -0.87 22.05
N PRO A 109 -22.84 -0.23 22.27
CA PRO A 109 -24.14 -0.80 21.85
C PRO A 109 -24.18 -1.13 20.35
N GLU A 110 -23.61 -0.26 19.51
CA GLU A 110 -23.53 -0.42 18.06
C GLU A 110 -22.58 -1.57 17.68
N GLY A 111 -21.44 -1.69 18.35
CA GLY A 111 -20.54 -2.83 18.20
C GLY A 111 -21.20 -4.15 18.55
N ARG A 112 -22.00 -4.16 19.63
CA ARG A 112 -22.79 -5.34 20.03
C ARG A 112 -23.82 -5.74 18.96
N GLU A 113 -24.53 -4.78 18.37
CA GLU A 113 -25.47 -5.03 17.30
C GLU A 113 -24.77 -5.64 16.05
N THR A 114 -23.57 -5.17 15.71
CA THR A 114 -22.81 -5.75 14.61
C THR A 114 -22.35 -7.17 14.89
N ILE A 115 -21.92 -7.47 16.12
CA ILE A 115 -21.57 -8.85 16.53
C ILE A 115 -22.80 -9.75 16.37
N ASP A 116 -23.95 -9.36 16.92
CA ASP A 116 -25.18 -10.15 16.85
C ASP A 116 -25.62 -10.41 15.40
N ALA A 117 -25.44 -9.43 14.50
CA ALA A 117 -25.73 -9.58 13.09
C ALA A 117 -24.81 -10.60 12.41
N VAL A 118 -23.50 -10.55 12.70
CA VAL A 118 -22.51 -11.49 12.14
C VAL A 118 -22.72 -12.91 12.65
N LEU A 119 -23.04 -13.07 13.94
CA LEU A 119 -23.37 -14.37 14.52
C LEU A 119 -24.63 -14.96 13.88
N ALA A 120 -25.68 -14.15 13.70
CA ALA A 120 -26.91 -14.58 13.03
C ALA A 120 -26.67 -14.98 11.56
N TYR A 121 -25.79 -14.27 10.86
CA TYR A 121 -25.40 -14.63 9.49
C TYR A 121 -24.62 -15.95 9.45
N ALA A 122 -23.65 -16.14 10.35
CA ALA A 122 -22.89 -17.39 10.44
C ALA A 122 -23.78 -18.61 10.75
N ASP A 123 -24.78 -18.44 11.61
CA ASP A 123 -25.73 -19.53 11.96
C ASP A 123 -26.56 -20.02 10.77
N GLN A 124 -26.83 -19.15 9.78
CA GLN A 124 -27.58 -19.54 8.58
C GLN A 124 -26.82 -20.59 7.74
N TYR A 125 -25.51 -20.73 7.91
CA TYR A 125 -24.74 -21.80 7.26
C TYR A 125 -25.12 -23.20 7.79
N GLY A 126 -25.73 -23.31 8.98
CA GLY A 126 -26.08 -24.61 9.60
C GLY A 126 -24.82 -25.48 9.82
N ASP A 127 -23.71 -24.87 10.13
CA ASP A 127 -22.44 -25.49 10.47
C ASP A 127 -22.12 -25.21 11.94
N ASP A 128 -22.30 -26.22 12.79
CA ASP A 128 -22.10 -26.09 14.24
C ASP A 128 -20.66 -25.72 14.60
N ASN A 129 -19.67 -26.17 13.82
CA ASN A 129 -18.27 -25.84 14.04
C ASN A 129 -18.01 -24.36 13.75
N LEU A 130 -18.52 -23.83 12.64
CA LEU A 130 -18.45 -22.40 12.33
C LEU A 130 -19.16 -21.56 13.39
N SER A 131 -20.40 -21.96 13.75
CA SER A 131 -21.21 -21.25 14.75
C SER A 131 -20.52 -21.21 16.12
N ARG A 132 -19.82 -22.26 16.50
CA ARG A 132 -19.00 -22.31 17.72
C ARG A 132 -17.73 -21.46 17.55
N ALA A 133 -16.99 -21.67 16.46
CA ALA A 133 -15.70 -21.03 16.25
C ALA A 133 -15.79 -19.50 16.26
N ILE A 134 -16.78 -18.91 15.57
CA ILE A 134 -16.98 -17.47 15.54
C ILE A 134 -17.39 -16.89 16.90
N ARG A 135 -17.98 -17.69 17.79
CA ARG A 135 -18.36 -17.28 19.15
C ARG A 135 -17.23 -17.40 20.16
N THR A 136 -16.47 -18.50 20.13
CA THR A 136 -15.58 -18.90 21.24
C THR A 136 -14.17 -19.32 20.77
N GLY A 137 -13.86 -19.11 19.52
CA GLY A 137 -12.56 -19.43 18.91
C GLY A 137 -12.55 -20.70 18.09
N ALA A 138 -11.70 -20.74 17.08
CA ALA A 138 -11.51 -21.86 16.17
C ALA A 138 -10.67 -22.97 16.83
N ALA A 139 -10.92 -24.24 16.45
CA ALA A 139 -10.19 -25.40 16.96
C ALA A 139 -9.26 -26.05 15.91
N GLY A 140 -9.40 -25.68 14.63
CA GLY A 140 -8.59 -26.20 13.53
C GLY A 140 -8.51 -25.25 12.35
N TYR A 141 -7.74 -25.64 11.34
CA TYR A 141 -7.36 -24.74 10.24
C TYR A 141 -8.58 -24.33 9.38
N LEU A 142 -9.40 -25.29 8.96
CA LEU A 142 -10.60 -25.00 8.15
C LEU A 142 -11.60 -24.12 8.90
N GLU A 143 -11.79 -24.36 10.20
CA GLU A 143 -12.64 -23.51 11.04
C GLU A 143 -12.12 -22.07 11.13
N ALA A 144 -10.79 -21.93 11.31
CA ALA A 144 -10.15 -20.60 11.38
C ALA A 144 -10.27 -19.87 10.04
N LEU A 145 -10.06 -20.56 8.90
CA LEU A 145 -10.21 -19.97 7.56
C LEU A 145 -11.64 -19.50 7.31
N ASN A 146 -12.66 -20.31 7.64
CA ASN A 146 -14.05 -19.94 7.47
C ASN A 146 -14.48 -18.84 8.42
N THR A 147 -14.04 -18.86 9.68
CA THR A 147 -14.28 -17.77 10.63
C THR A 147 -13.68 -16.48 10.11
N PHE A 148 -12.40 -16.48 9.68
CA PHE A 148 -11.78 -15.32 9.07
C PHE A 148 -12.59 -14.81 7.88
N ARG A 149 -12.99 -15.71 6.98
CA ARG A 149 -13.69 -15.31 5.75
C ARG A 149 -15.05 -14.67 6.02
N ILE A 150 -15.83 -15.16 6.98
CA ILE A 150 -17.10 -14.55 7.41
C ILE A 150 -16.85 -13.16 7.99
N LEU A 151 -15.87 -13.03 8.90
CA LEU A 151 -15.54 -11.75 9.52
C LEU A 151 -15.05 -10.72 8.50
N HIS A 152 -14.20 -11.14 7.59
CA HIS A 152 -13.66 -10.32 6.51
C HIS A 152 -14.75 -9.91 5.50
N PHE A 153 -15.66 -10.80 5.17
CA PHE A 153 -16.82 -10.50 4.33
C PHE A 153 -17.69 -9.41 4.95
N ALA A 154 -17.94 -9.48 6.26
CA ALA A 154 -18.70 -8.47 6.97
C ALA A 154 -17.98 -7.11 7.03
N LEU A 155 -16.63 -7.08 7.07
CA LEU A 155 -15.87 -5.84 6.92
C LEU A 155 -16.10 -5.20 5.55
N TRP A 156 -16.01 -5.98 4.49
CA TRP A 156 -16.30 -5.51 3.15
C TRP A 156 -17.75 -5.01 3.02
N ALA A 157 -18.72 -5.76 3.57
CA ALA A 157 -20.11 -5.37 3.63
C ALA A 157 -20.33 -4.04 4.38
N SER A 158 -19.48 -3.72 5.34
CA SER A 158 -19.48 -2.46 6.10
C SER A 158 -18.82 -1.29 5.36
N ASN A 159 -18.43 -1.44 4.09
CA ASN A 159 -17.66 -0.47 3.30
C ASN A 159 -16.28 -0.11 3.89
N VAL A 160 -15.73 -0.94 4.78
CA VAL A 160 -14.37 -0.81 5.26
C VAL A 160 -13.45 -1.50 4.25
N TYR A 161 -12.74 -0.72 3.46
CA TYR A 161 -11.84 -1.23 2.43
C TYR A 161 -10.37 -1.12 2.85
N HIS A 162 -9.46 -1.71 2.08
CA HIS A 162 -8.04 -1.82 2.42
C HIS A 162 -7.80 -2.43 3.81
N ASN A 163 -8.57 -3.49 4.12
CA ASN A 163 -8.32 -4.31 5.30
C ASN A 163 -7.21 -5.29 5.01
N THR A 164 -6.06 -5.06 5.62
CA THR A 164 -4.96 -5.99 5.43
C THR A 164 -5.22 -7.33 6.14
N VAL A 165 -4.87 -8.41 5.46
CA VAL A 165 -4.92 -9.77 6.01
C VAL A 165 -3.90 -9.92 7.15
N GLY A 166 -2.90 -9.05 7.19
CA GLY A 166 -1.92 -9.04 8.26
C GLY A 166 -0.95 -10.21 8.20
N ARG A 167 -0.41 -10.61 9.36
CA ARG A 167 0.59 -11.67 9.50
C ARG A 167 -0.05 -13.06 9.48
N PHE A 168 -0.61 -13.41 8.34
CA PHE A 168 -1.42 -14.63 8.16
C PHE A 168 -0.71 -15.90 8.61
N ASP A 169 0.53 -16.09 8.22
CA ASP A 169 1.31 -17.26 8.59
C ASP A 169 1.62 -17.36 10.09
N GLN A 170 1.47 -16.26 10.85
CA GLN A 170 1.71 -16.26 12.28
C GLN A 170 0.45 -16.65 13.07
N TYR A 171 -0.67 -15.98 12.81
CA TYR A 171 -1.90 -16.23 13.58
C TYR A 171 -2.66 -17.50 13.10
N MET A 172 -2.44 -17.96 11.87
CA MET A 172 -3.05 -19.18 11.34
C MET A 172 -2.19 -20.44 11.61
N TRP A 173 -0.88 -20.30 11.79
CA TRP A 173 -0.01 -21.43 11.97
C TRP A 173 -0.38 -22.34 13.14
N PRO A 174 -0.79 -21.86 14.34
CA PRO A 174 -1.21 -22.71 15.44
C PRO A 174 -2.35 -23.66 15.09
N PHE A 175 -3.34 -23.19 14.31
CA PHE A 175 -4.48 -23.99 13.86
C PHE A 175 -4.06 -25.06 12.85
N LEU A 176 -3.27 -24.66 11.84
CA LEU A 176 -2.74 -25.61 10.85
C LEU A 176 -1.85 -26.65 11.51
N LYS A 177 -0.93 -26.23 12.38
CA LYS A 177 -0.04 -27.14 13.09
C LYS A 177 -0.82 -28.18 13.90
N ALA A 178 -1.86 -27.76 14.61
CA ALA A 178 -2.70 -28.67 15.39
C ALA A 178 -3.38 -29.74 14.50
N ASP A 179 -3.77 -29.39 13.29
CA ASP A 179 -4.39 -30.36 12.37
C ASP A 179 -3.35 -31.21 11.65
N MET A 180 -2.17 -30.71 11.34
CA MET A 180 -1.06 -31.51 10.84
C MET A 180 -0.58 -32.53 11.89
N ASP A 181 -0.52 -32.15 13.17
CA ASP A 181 -0.19 -33.05 14.29
C ASP A 181 -1.24 -34.19 14.44
N LYS A 182 -2.47 -33.98 13.93
CA LYS A 182 -3.55 -35.00 13.87
C LYS A 182 -3.58 -35.77 12.55
N GLY A 183 -2.70 -35.46 11.59
CA GLY A 183 -2.55 -36.20 10.35
C GLY A 183 -2.96 -35.49 9.08
N MET A 184 -3.30 -34.17 9.12
CA MET A 184 -3.50 -33.40 7.90
C MET A 184 -2.21 -33.36 7.08
N THR A 185 -2.28 -33.67 5.82
CA THR A 185 -1.13 -33.67 4.91
C THR A 185 -0.80 -32.26 4.41
N GLU A 186 0.44 -32.05 3.94
CA GLU A 186 0.84 -30.80 3.31
C GLU A 186 -0.01 -30.49 2.06
N GLU A 187 -0.39 -31.49 1.30
CA GLU A 187 -1.22 -31.35 0.10
C GLU A 187 -2.64 -30.86 0.45
N GLU A 188 -3.24 -31.40 1.51
CA GLU A 188 -4.54 -30.96 2.02
C GLU A 188 -4.47 -29.53 2.53
N ALA A 189 -3.43 -29.19 3.28
CA ALA A 189 -3.19 -27.83 3.77
C ALA A 189 -2.99 -26.83 2.63
N LEU A 190 -2.21 -27.19 1.61
CA LEU A 190 -2.01 -26.38 0.42
C LEU A 190 -3.33 -26.15 -0.33
N SER A 191 -4.10 -27.22 -0.57
CA SER A 191 -5.39 -27.14 -1.24
C SER A 191 -6.39 -26.24 -0.52
N LEU A 192 -6.43 -26.27 0.82
CA LEU A 192 -7.26 -25.37 1.62
C LEU A 192 -6.78 -23.90 1.52
N THR A 193 -5.47 -23.70 1.54
CA THR A 193 -4.87 -22.35 1.42
C THR A 193 -5.14 -21.75 0.04
N GLU A 194 -5.04 -22.54 -1.02
CA GLU A 194 -5.36 -22.14 -2.40
C GLU A 194 -6.82 -21.70 -2.52
N GLU A 195 -7.74 -22.50 -2.01
CA GLU A 195 -9.17 -22.19 -2.05
C GLU A 195 -9.50 -20.94 -1.24
N PHE A 196 -8.86 -20.79 -0.08
CA PHE A 196 -9.00 -19.58 0.74
C PHE A 196 -8.50 -18.34 -0.01
N PHE A 197 -7.34 -18.40 -0.66
CA PHE A 197 -6.82 -17.27 -1.45
C PHE A 197 -7.73 -16.94 -2.65
N LEU A 198 -8.26 -17.94 -3.33
CA LEU A 198 -9.25 -17.72 -4.40
C LEU A 198 -10.51 -17.01 -3.89
N SER A 199 -10.89 -17.22 -2.63
CA SER A 199 -12.08 -16.59 -2.07
C SER A 199 -12.00 -15.05 -2.02
N PHE A 200 -10.81 -14.46 -1.97
CA PHE A 200 -10.61 -13.01 -2.03
C PHE A 200 -10.96 -12.40 -3.41
N ASN A 201 -10.96 -13.23 -4.46
CA ASN A 201 -11.22 -12.79 -5.83
C ASN A 201 -12.67 -13.06 -6.29
N ARG A 202 -13.54 -13.61 -5.43
CA ARG A 202 -14.92 -13.95 -5.80
C ARG A 202 -15.76 -12.72 -6.10
N ASP A 203 -15.60 -11.68 -5.29
CA ASP A 203 -16.47 -10.51 -5.24
C ASP A 203 -15.67 -9.20 -5.22
N SER A 204 -14.38 -9.23 -5.53
CA SER A 204 -13.46 -8.11 -5.36
C SER A 204 -13.84 -6.86 -6.15
N ASP A 205 -14.47 -7.04 -7.30
CA ASP A 205 -14.96 -5.96 -8.17
C ASP A 205 -16.22 -5.24 -7.63
N LEU A 206 -16.85 -5.77 -6.60
CA LEU A 206 -18.05 -5.17 -5.98
C LEU A 206 -17.72 -4.24 -4.81
N TYR A 207 -16.47 -4.21 -4.38
CA TYR A 207 -16.04 -3.41 -3.24
C TYR A 207 -15.35 -2.14 -3.69
N ILE A 208 -15.49 -1.10 -2.86
CA ILE A 208 -14.82 0.16 -3.12
C ILE A 208 -13.32 -0.06 -2.95
N GLY A 209 -12.57 0.08 -4.03
CA GLY A 209 -11.12 0.15 -4.05
C GLY A 209 -10.67 1.54 -4.43
N MET A 210 -9.41 1.83 -4.22
CA MET A 210 -8.80 3.08 -4.69
C MET A 210 -8.77 3.13 -6.20
N GLN A 211 -8.58 1.99 -6.82
CA GLN A 211 -8.55 1.78 -8.26
C GLN A 211 -9.00 0.38 -8.61
N GLN A 212 -9.29 0.16 -9.87
CA GLN A 212 -9.68 -1.15 -10.37
C GLN A 212 -8.61 -2.20 -10.07
N GLY A 213 -9.00 -3.26 -9.35
CA GLY A 213 -8.11 -4.34 -8.93
C GLY A 213 -7.33 -4.07 -7.62
N ASP A 214 -7.44 -2.90 -7.01
CA ASP A 214 -6.79 -2.59 -5.72
C ASP A 214 -7.79 -2.61 -4.57
N ASN A 215 -7.96 -3.77 -3.96
CA ASN A 215 -8.80 -3.96 -2.78
C ASN A 215 -8.00 -3.97 -1.47
N GLY A 216 -6.70 -3.69 -1.52
CA GLY A 216 -5.83 -3.57 -0.36
C GLY A 216 -5.67 -4.84 0.47
N GLN A 217 -5.84 -6.03 -0.14
CA GLN A 217 -5.75 -7.33 0.52
C GLN A 217 -4.30 -7.75 0.73
N SER A 218 -3.52 -6.92 1.44
CA SER A 218 -2.12 -7.20 1.75
C SER A 218 -2.01 -8.33 2.77
N LEU A 219 -1.25 -9.37 2.41
CA LEU A 219 -0.93 -10.51 3.27
C LEU A 219 0.56 -10.50 3.56
N MET A 220 0.93 -10.45 4.84
CA MET A 220 2.31 -10.38 5.30
C MET A 220 2.79 -11.72 5.79
N LEU A 221 3.95 -12.15 5.30
CA LEU A 221 4.59 -13.42 5.65
C LEU A 221 5.97 -13.19 6.30
N GLY A 222 6.45 -14.19 7.05
CA GLY A 222 7.81 -14.28 7.58
C GLY A 222 8.14 -13.24 8.64
N GLY A 223 9.35 -12.70 8.56
CA GLY A 223 9.89 -11.76 9.52
C GLY A 223 10.32 -12.38 10.84
N CYS A 224 10.20 -11.62 11.94
CA CYS A 224 10.52 -12.09 13.26
C CYS A 224 9.29 -12.22 14.18
N ASP A 225 9.42 -13.02 15.23
CA ASP A 225 8.48 -13.10 16.35
C ASP A 225 8.69 -11.95 17.36
N ARG A 226 7.99 -12.00 18.50
CA ARG A 226 8.11 -11.01 19.57
C ARG A 226 9.50 -10.96 20.22
N ASP A 227 10.22 -12.08 20.16
CA ASP A 227 11.59 -12.21 20.71
C ASP A 227 12.67 -11.84 19.69
N GLY A 228 12.30 -11.53 18.45
CA GLY A 228 13.21 -11.21 17.36
C GLY A 228 13.79 -12.43 16.65
N LYS A 229 13.26 -13.63 16.90
CA LYS A 229 13.66 -14.86 16.20
C LYS A 229 12.89 -14.97 14.89
N SER A 230 13.45 -15.74 13.94
CA SER A 230 12.75 -16.01 12.67
C SER A 230 11.36 -16.59 12.92
N ALA A 231 10.36 -15.98 12.31
CA ALA A 231 8.98 -16.40 12.35
C ALA A 231 8.54 -17.15 11.09
N VAL A 232 9.46 -17.43 10.17
CA VAL A 232 9.21 -18.27 9.00
C VAL A 232 8.83 -19.68 9.46
N ASN A 233 7.72 -20.18 8.96
CA ASN A 233 7.17 -21.49 9.34
C ASN A 233 6.62 -22.22 8.09
N PRO A 234 6.18 -23.48 8.18
CA PRO A 234 5.66 -24.22 7.04
C PRO A 234 4.50 -23.54 6.30
N LEU A 235 3.62 -22.80 7.01
CA LEU A 235 2.54 -22.06 6.38
C LEU A 235 3.06 -20.88 5.53
N THR A 236 4.19 -20.28 5.88
CA THR A 236 4.86 -19.27 5.03
C THR A 236 5.11 -19.83 3.63
N THR A 237 5.68 -21.04 3.56
CA THR A 237 5.96 -21.72 2.28
C THR A 237 4.68 -22.12 1.55
N LEU A 238 3.67 -22.62 2.27
CA LEU A 238 2.37 -22.98 1.68
C LEU A 238 1.67 -21.76 1.07
N CYS A 239 1.69 -20.62 1.73
CA CYS A 239 1.14 -19.37 1.20
C CYS A 239 1.81 -18.93 -0.11
N LEU A 240 3.15 -19.01 -0.18
CA LEU A 240 3.90 -18.71 -1.39
C LEU A 240 3.55 -19.69 -2.53
N LYS A 241 3.46 -21.00 -2.24
CA LYS A 241 3.05 -22.02 -3.21
C LYS A 241 1.61 -21.79 -3.69
N ALA A 242 0.67 -21.50 -2.79
CA ALA A 242 -0.72 -21.22 -3.12
C ALA A 242 -0.86 -20.01 -4.05
N SER A 243 -0.14 -18.93 -3.76
CA SER A 243 -0.11 -17.75 -4.63
C SER A 243 0.50 -18.06 -6.01
N LEU A 244 1.57 -18.86 -6.04
CA LEU A 244 2.24 -19.31 -7.27
C LEU A 244 1.30 -20.13 -8.17
N HIS A 245 0.47 -21.00 -7.59
CA HIS A 245 -0.48 -21.84 -8.33
C HIS A 245 -1.70 -21.05 -8.79
N ASN A 246 -2.26 -20.19 -7.93
CA ASN A 246 -3.48 -19.44 -8.21
C ASN A 246 -3.29 -18.35 -9.26
N ARG A 247 -2.14 -17.68 -9.29
CA ARG A 247 -1.82 -16.56 -10.21
C ARG A 247 -2.89 -15.46 -10.19
N ARG A 248 -3.27 -15.03 -8.98
CA ARG A 248 -4.24 -13.96 -8.77
C ARG A 248 -3.58 -12.76 -8.10
N ILE A 249 -4.18 -11.58 -8.26
CA ILE A 249 -3.68 -10.34 -7.65
C ILE A 249 -3.88 -10.39 -6.13
N ASP A 250 -5.04 -10.84 -5.68
CA ASP A 250 -5.36 -10.94 -4.25
C ASP A 250 -5.28 -12.38 -3.73
N PRO A 251 -4.76 -12.55 -2.49
CA PRO A 251 -4.15 -11.54 -1.64
C PRO A 251 -2.76 -11.13 -2.14
N LYS A 252 -2.41 -9.84 -1.96
CA LYS A 252 -1.08 -9.33 -2.32
C LYS A 252 -0.03 -9.84 -1.32
N ILE A 253 0.94 -10.59 -1.79
CA ILE A 253 1.99 -11.15 -0.94
C ILE A 253 3.04 -10.10 -0.62
N ASN A 254 3.28 -9.87 0.66
CA ASN A 254 4.40 -9.13 1.20
C ASN A 254 5.24 -10.09 2.06
N LEU A 255 6.56 -9.97 1.99
CA LEU A 255 7.47 -10.79 2.78
C LEU A 255 8.37 -9.91 3.63
N ARG A 256 8.36 -10.14 4.94
CA ARG A 256 9.34 -9.58 5.86
C ARG A 256 10.59 -10.45 5.85
N VAL A 257 11.72 -9.81 5.68
CA VAL A 257 13.04 -10.44 5.56
C VAL A 257 14.07 -9.68 6.39
N ASN A 258 15.22 -10.31 6.62
CA ASN A 258 16.36 -9.73 7.28
C ASN A 258 17.65 -10.36 6.71
N LYS A 259 18.81 -9.96 7.23
CA LYS A 259 20.12 -10.49 6.81
C LYS A 259 20.28 -12.00 6.98
N ASP A 260 19.52 -12.61 7.91
CA ASP A 260 19.62 -14.05 8.22
C ASP A 260 18.59 -14.89 7.43
N THR A 261 17.80 -14.25 6.54
CA THR A 261 16.83 -14.94 5.69
C THR A 261 17.55 -15.82 4.66
N PRO A 262 17.23 -17.13 4.58
CA PRO A 262 17.92 -18.06 3.70
C PRO A 262 17.61 -17.79 2.22
N LEU A 263 18.58 -18.09 1.33
CA LEU A 263 18.46 -17.83 -0.11
C LEU A 263 17.30 -18.60 -0.74
N GLU A 264 17.00 -19.79 -0.27
CA GLU A 264 15.94 -20.65 -0.76
C GLU A 264 14.55 -19.99 -0.65
N LEU A 265 14.34 -19.16 0.37
CA LEU A 265 13.10 -18.40 0.52
C LEU A 265 13.00 -17.30 -0.54
N TYR A 266 14.10 -16.61 -0.83
CA TYR A 266 14.14 -15.61 -1.91
C TYR A 266 13.97 -16.28 -3.29
N GLU A 267 14.50 -17.47 -3.51
CA GLU A 267 14.31 -18.23 -4.75
C GLU A 267 12.84 -18.61 -4.97
N LEU A 268 12.15 -19.08 -3.92
CA LEU A 268 10.71 -19.37 -3.99
C LEU A 268 9.90 -18.09 -4.32
N CYS A 269 10.22 -16.99 -3.66
CA CYS A 269 9.61 -15.69 -3.93
C CYS A 269 9.88 -15.19 -5.35
N THR A 270 11.08 -15.41 -5.87
CA THR A 270 11.46 -15.03 -7.23
C THR A 270 10.66 -15.78 -8.30
N GLN A 271 10.15 -16.97 -7.99
CA GLN A 271 9.22 -17.68 -8.89
C GLN A 271 7.91 -16.90 -9.07
N LEU A 272 7.39 -16.24 -8.02
CA LEU A 272 6.25 -15.33 -8.12
C LEU A 272 6.59 -14.10 -8.96
N THR A 273 7.75 -13.49 -8.73
CA THR A 273 8.24 -12.35 -9.53
C THR A 273 8.29 -12.70 -11.02
N ARG A 274 8.79 -13.91 -11.36
CA ARG A 274 8.86 -14.40 -12.74
C ARG A 274 7.49 -14.51 -13.42
N GLN A 275 6.41 -14.70 -12.63
CA GLN A 275 5.05 -14.75 -13.18
C GLN A 275 4.49 -13.39 -13.56
N GLY A 276 5.21 -12.30 -13.26
CA GLY A 276 4.78 -10.93 -13.58
C GLY A 276 3.68 -10.38 -12.66
N LEU A 277 3.42 -11.01 -11.51
CA LEU A 277 2.38 -10.53 -10.58
C LEU A 277 2.76 -9.23 -9.85
N GLY A 278 4.04 -8.81 -9.91
CA GLY A 278 4.55 -7.61 -9.24
C GLY A 278 4.73 -7.76 -7.73
N PHE A 279 4.73 -8.99 -7.21
CA PHE A 279 5.01 -9.31 -5.81
C PHE A 279 5.77 -10.66 -5.71
N PRO A 280 6.37 -11.02 -4.56
CA PRO A 280 6.28 -10.36 -3.26
C PRO A 280 6.90 -8.97 -3.24
N GLN A 281 6.33 -8.09 -2.39
CA GLN A 281 7.02 -6.90 -1.93
C GLN A 281 7.81 -7.26 -0.68
N TYR A 282 9.08 -6.88 -0.65
CA TYR A 282 9.96 -7.20 0.49
C TYR A 282 10.04 -6.01 1.44
N ALA A 283 10.06 -6.29 2.75
CA ALA A 283 10.30 -5.31 3.80
C ALA A 283 11.41 -5.81 4.72
N ASN A 284 12.41 -4.98 4.98
CA ASN A 284 13.62 -5.34 5.74
C ASN A 284 13.44 -5.05 7.23
N ASP A 285 13.26 -6.10 8.02
CA ASP A 285 13.10 -6.01 9.48
C ASP A 285 14.29 -5.31 10.17
N ASP A 286 15.51 -5.48 9.65
CA ASP A 286 16.73 -4.88 10.22
C ASP A 286 16.73 -3.33 10.12
N VAL A 287 15.92 -2.77 9.21
CA VAL A 287 15.78 -1.32 9.02
C VAL A 287 14.45 -0.81 9.59
N VAL A 288 13.35 -1.50 9.29
CA VAL A 288 12.00 -1.06 9.62
C VAL A 288 11.74 -1.09 11.12
N ILE A 289 12.09 -2.17 11.81
CA ILE A 289 11.82 -2.32 13.24
C ILE A 289 12.54 -1.26 14.09
N PRO A 290 13.88 -1.07 13.95
CA PRO A 290 14.57 -0.01 14.69
C PRO A 290 14.00 1.38 14.42
N ALA A 291 13.66 1.67 13.17
CA ALA A 291 13.14 2.98 12.81
C ALA A 291 11.73 3.23 13.37
N LEU A 292 10.84 2.23 13.40
CA LEU A 292 9.55 2.33 14.08
C LEU A 292 9.71 2.57 15.59
N ILE A 293 10.66 1.87 16.23
CA ILE A 293 10.97 2.08 17.66
C ILE A 293 11.47 3.52 17.89
N GLN A 294 12.35 4.03 17.03
CA GLN A 294 12.83 5.41 17.09
C GLN A 294 11.70 6.43 16.95
N MET A 295 10.67 6.11 16.16
CA MET A 295 9.47 6.92 16.01
C MET A 295 8.49 6.80 17.19
N GLY A 296 8.80 6.00 18.21
CA GLY A 296 8.01 5.88 19.45
C GLY A 296 7.01 4.73 19.47
N TYR A 297 7.09 3.79 18.52
CA TYR A 297 6.34 2.53 18.66
C TYR A 297 6.98 1.65 19.74
N ALA A 298 6.12 0.95 20.51
CA ALA A 298 6.62 -0.04 21.46
C ALA A 298 7.37 -1.17 20.72
N PRO A 299 8.48 -1.70 21.27
CA PRO A 299 9.28 -2.71 20.57
C PRO A 299 8.50 -3.95 20.14
N GLU A 300 7.58 -4.41 20.96
CA GLU A 300 6.69 -5.55 20.65
C GLU A 300 5.74 -5.23 19.49
N ASP A 301 5.22 -4.02 19.42
CA ASP A 301 4.35 -3.56 18.32
C ASP A 301 5.17 -3.38 17.05
N ALA A 302 6.34 -2.74 17.14
CA ALA A 302 7.22 -2.57 16.00
C ALA A 302 7.61 -3.91 15.37
N ARG A 303 7.84 -4.98 16.17
CA ARG A 303 8.08 -6.32 15.65
C ARG A 303 6.85 -6.98 15.02
N ASN A 304 5.67 -6.47 15.31
CA ASN A 304 4.41 -6.99 14.75
C ASN A 304 3.88 -6.18 13.56
N TYR A 305 4.66 -5.27 13.00
CA TYR A 305 4.22 -4.46 11.87
C TYR A 305 3.78 -5.30 10.67
N VAL A 306 2.84 -4.77 9.92
CA VAL A 306 2.40 -5.27 8.61
C VAL A 306 2.41 -4.14 7.59
N VAL A 307 2.27 -4.49 6.32
CA VAL A 307 1.98 -3.53 5.25
C VAL A 307 0.46 -3.40 5.13
N ALA A 308 -0.03 -2.17 5.21
CA ALA A 308 -1.39 -1.81 4.85
C ALA A 308 -1.43 -1.29 3.42
N ALA A 309 -2.53 -1.46 2.74
CA ALA A 309 -2.77 -1.00 1.37
C ALA A 309 -1.60 -1.30 0.41
N CYS A 310 -0.71 -0.34 0.18
CA CYS A 310 0.33 -0.40 -0.84
C CYS A 310 1.69 -0.84 -0.28
N TRP A 311 2.24 -0.06 0.67
CA TRP A 311 3.57 -0.28 1.28
C TRP A 311 3.66 0.27 2.70
N GLU A 312 2.63 0.92 3.18
CA GLU A 312 2.63 1.66 4.43
C GLU A 312 2.64 0.71 5.62
N PHE A 313 3.43 1.05 6.65
CA PHE A 313 3.52 0.24 7.86
C PHE A 313 2.43 0.59 8.86
N ILE A 314 1.76 -0.43 9.37
CA ILE A 314 0.73 -0.33 10.41
C ILE A 314 0.88 -1.46 11.42
N ILE A 315 0.31 -1.27 12.62
CA ILE A 315 0.35 -2.29 13.68
C ILE A 315 -1.04 -2.93 13.82
N PRO A 316 -1.16 -4.26 13.65
CA PRO A 316 -2.43 -4.96 13.75
C PRO A 316 -3.11 -4.76 15.10
N GLY A 317 -4.41 -4.53 15.07
CA GLY A 317 -5.27 -4.48 16.24
C GLY A 317 -5.15 -3.25 17.12
N VAL A 318 -4.14 -2.39 16.94
CA VAL A 318 -3.85 -1.25 17.83
C VAL A 318 -3.59 0.07 17.11
N ALA A 319 -3.64 0.08 15.78
CA ALA A 319 -3.40 1.30 15.01
C ALA A 319 -4.63 1.71 14.22
N MET A 320 -4.89 3.03 14.22
CA MET A 320 -5.83 3.74 13.38
C MET A 320 -5.07 4.84 12.63
N ASP A 321 -4.05 4.43 11.91
CA ASP A 321 -3.25 5.31 11.07
C ASP A 321 -4.00 5.63 9.77
N ILE A 322 -3.75 6.81 9.21
CA ILE A 322 -4.19 7.18 7.85
C ILE A 322 -2.92 7.45 7.03
N PRO A 323 -2.33 6.38 6.47
CA PRO A 323 -0.98 6.47 5.95
C PRO A 323 -0.86 7.14 4.59
N ASN A 324 -1.97 7.44 3.92
CA ASN A 324 -2.00 8.03 2.58
C ASN A 324 -2.94 9.25 2.54
N ILE A 325 -2.74 10.22 3.45
CA ILE A 325 -3.64 11.36 3.57
C ILE A 325 -3.16 12.61 2.83
N GLY A 326 -1.85 12.77 2.62
CA GLY A 326 -1.29 13.94 1.98
C GLY A 326 -0.02 13.68 1.19
N ALA A 327 0.34 14.60 0.33
CA ALA A 327 1.56 14.55 -0.44
C ALA A 327 2.19 15.95 -0.62
N VAL A 328 3.52 15.98 -0.61
CA VAL A 328 4.35 17.14 -0.96
C VAL A 328 5.04 16.83 -2.29
N SER A 329 4.86 17.68 -3.28
CA SER A 329 5.56 17.56 -4.56
C SER A 329 7.00 18.05 -4.40
N LEU A 330 7.92 17.18 -3.96
CA LEU A 330 9.33 17.55 -3.80
C LEU A 330 9.93 18.11 -5.10
N ALA A 331 9.61 17.47 -6.23
CA ALA A 331 10.03 17.97 -7.54
C ALA A 331 9.47 19.35 -7.86
N GLY A 332 8.20 19.61 -7.51
CA GLY A 332 7.54 20.89 -7.72
C GLY A 332 8.10 21.98 -6.82
N VAL A 333 8.29 21.69 -5.53
CA VAL A 333 8.89 22.63 -4.57
C VAL A 333 10.28 23.04 -5.01
N VAL A 334 11.13 22.08 -5.40
CA VAL A 334 12.48 22.38 -5.89
C VAL A 334 12.45 23.22 -7.17
N ALA A 335 11.59 22.86 -8.14
CA ALA A 335 11.45 23.63 -9.38
C ALA A 335 10.95 25.07 -9.13
N GLY A 336 10.02 25.27 -8.19
CA GLY A 336 9.55 26.59 -7.78
C GLY A 336 10.66 27.42 -7.18
N VAL A 337 11.40 26.87 -6.22
CA VAL A 337 12.52 27.55 -5.55
C VAL A 337 13.63 27.91 -6.55
N ILE A 338 13.95 27.04 -7.51
CA ILE A 338 14.93 27.33 -8.57
C ILE A 338 14.46 28.55 -9.37
N ARG A 339 13.21 28.60 -9.83
CA ARG A 339 12.68 29.74 -10.60
C ARG A 339 12.68 31.04 -9.81
N GLU A 340 12.23 31.01 -8.58
CA GLU A 340 11.99 32.22 -7.78
C GLU A 340 13.26 32.73 -7.10
N SER A 341 14.13 31.84 -6.65
CA SER A 341 15.21 32.17 -5.74
C SER A 341 16.62 32.07 -6.31
N LEU A 342 16.84 31.25 -7.35
CA LEU A 342 18.17 31.08 -7.95
C LEU A 342 18.85 32.40 -8.37
N PRO A 343 18.13 33.40 -8.94
CA PRO A 343 18.75 34.68 -9.33
C PRO A 343 19.41 35.42 -8.15
N ALA A 344 18.83 35.29 -6.96
CA ALA A 344 19.29 36.04 -5.77
C ALA A 344 20.30 35.24 -4.92
N CYS A 345 20.37 33.91 -5.05
CA CYS A 345 21.25 33.06 -4.26
C CYS A 345 22.71 33.18 -4.72
N LYS A 346 23.61 33.47 -3.77
CA LYS A 346 25.05 33.58 -4.03
C LYS A 346 25.74 32.21 -3.98
N THR A 347 25.27 31.32 -3.12
CA THR A 347 25.82 29.96 -2.93
C THR A 347 24.74 28.91 -3.07
N TYR A 348 25.17 27.66 -3.28
CA TYR A 348 24.27 26.52 -3.33
C TYR A 348 23.56 26.29 -1.98
N GLU A 349 24.26 26.51 -0.88
CA GLU A 349 23.73 26.36 0.48
C GLU A 349 22.58 27.34 0.76
N GLU A 350 22.65 28.56 0.21
CA GLU A 350 21.53 29.52 0.28
C GLU A 350 20.30 28.98 -0.46
N LEU A 351 20.48 28.40 -1.64
CA LEU A 351 19.40 27.78 -2.41
C LEU A 351 18.82 26.58 -1.69
N GLU A 352 19.67 25.70 -1.17
CA GLU A 352 19.26 24.51 -0.40
C GLU A 352 18.47 24.89 0.87
N GLY A 353 18.90 25.95 1.56
CA GLY A 353 18.18 26.52 2.71
C GLY A 353 16.75 26.99 2.34
N LYS A 354 16.60 27.60 1.16
CA LYS A 354 15.28 28.00 0.64
C LYS A 354 14.41 26.80 0.25
N VAL A 355 15.01 25.75 -0.27
CA VAL A 355 14.29 24.49 -0.57
C VAL A 355 13.77 23.86 0.73
N ARG A 356 14.60 23.80 1.78
CA ARG A 356 14.19 23.30 3.10
C ARG A 356 13.00 24.06 3.67
N GLU A 357 13.05 25.39 3.59
CA GLU A 357 11.96 26.26 4.07
C GLU A 357 10.69 26.08 3.22
N ALA A 358 10.81 25.98 1.91
CA ALA A 358 9.67 25.79 1.01
C ALA A 358 9.00 24.42 1.25
N ILE A 359 9.77 23.35 1.49
CA ILE A 359 9.22 22.04 1.89
C ILE A 359 8.43 22.15 3.19
N ARG A 360 8.98 22.86 4.20
CA ARG A 360 8.29 23.06 5.48
C ARG A 360 6.96 23.78 5.29
N LEU A 361 6.94 24.87 4.54
CA LEU A 361 5.74 25.67 4.28
C LEU A 361 4.68 24.89 3.49
N ASP A 362 5.09 24.12 2.49
CA ASP A 362 4.16 23.29 1.70
C ASP A 362 3.56 22.15 2.55
N ALA A 363 4.38 21.51 3.37
CA ALA A 363 3.93 20.49 4.31
C ALA A 363 2.95 21.06 5.35
N GLU A 364 3.24 22.23 5.93
CA GLU A 364 2.35 22.91 6.87
C GLU A 364 1.02 23.30 6.22
N LYS A 365 1.06 23.83 5.01
CA LYS A 365 -0.15 24.18 4.23
C LYS A 365 -1.00 22.94 3.94
N THR A 366 -0.37 21.85 3.51
CA THR A 366 -1.04 20.57 3.24
C THR A 366 -1.68 20.03 4.52
N PHE A 367 -0.93 19.99 5.62
CA PHE A 367 -1.45 19.53 6.90
C PHE A 367 -2.63 20.39 7.39
N ALA A 368 -2.52 21.71 7.33
CA ALA A 368 -3.59 22.61 7.73
C ALA A 368 -4.87 22.47 6.91
N SER A 369 -4.76 22.04 5.65
CA SER A 369 -5.91 21.77 4.79
C SER A 369 -6.65 20.46 5.12
N LEU A 370 -6.03 19.57 5.89
CA LEU A 370 -6.56 18.23 6.19
C LEU A 370 -7.06 18.09 7.64
N SER A 371 -6.61 18.93 8.56
CA SER A 371 -6.93 18.81 9.99
C SER A 371 -7.88 19.94 10.43
N PRO A 372 -8.91 19.66 11.27
CA PRO A 372 -9.29 18.35 11.79
C PRO A 372 -10.02 17.49 10.76
N LEU A 373 -9.73 16.19 10.76
CA LEU A 373 -10.38 15.22 9.89
C LEU A 373 -11.57 14.57 10.60
N PHE A 374 -12.74 14.59 9.97
CA PHE A 374 -13.86 13.78 10.43
C PHE A 374 -13.66 12.32 10.00
N MET A 375 -13.83 11.40 10.93
CA MET A 375 -13.80 9.96 10.64
C MET A 375 -15.20 9.36 10.80
N GLU A 376 -15.61 8.59 9.79
CA GLU A 376 -16.86 7.85 9.80
C GLU A 376 -16.82 6.78 10.88
N PRO A 377 -17.85 6.66 11.75
CA PRO A 377 -17.91 5.60 12.74
C PRO A 377 -17.86 4.22 12.12
N ALA A 378 -17.08 3.33 12.73
CA ALA A 378 -16.84 1.98 12.23
C ALA A 378 -17.05 0.92 13.34
N PRO A 379 -18.29 0.75 13.85
CA PRO A 379 -18.58 -0.10 15.00
C PRO A 379 -18.19 -1.56 14.76
N TYR A 380 -18.32 -2.07 13.54
CA TYR A 380 -17.90 -3.43 13.24
C TYR A 380 -16.37 -3.58 13.17
N GLN A 381 -15.64 -2.62 12.59
CA GLN A 381 -14.18 -2.65 12.65
C GLN A 381 -13.68 -2.58 14.08
N THR A 382 -14.34 -1.79 14.94
CA THR A 382 -14.05 -1.65 16.37
C THR A 382 -14.00 -3.01 17.07
N VAL A 383 -15.01 -3.86 16.86
CA VAL A 383 -15.06 -5.18 17.53
C VAL A 383 -13.99 -6.16 17.08
N LEU A 384 -13.29 -5.87 16.00
CA LEU A 384 -12.16 -6.65 15.51
C LEU A 384 -10.79 -6.10 15.96
N MET A 385 -10.76 -5.00 16.75
CA MET A 385 -9.54 -4.44 17.32
C MET A 385 -9.25 -4.99 18.72
N GLN A 386 -8.08 -4.66 19.31
CA GLN A 386 -7.77 -5.08 20.68
C GLN A 386 -8.56 -4.28 21.73
N ASP A 387 -8.67 -2.96 21.53
CA ASP A 387 -9.57 -2.13 22.35
C ASP A 387 -10.90 -1.98 21.61
N VAL A 388 -11.95 -2.48 22.25
CA VAL A 388 -13.32 -2.49 21.73
C VAL A 388 -14.25 -1.57 22.50
N THR A 389 -13.73 -0.81 23.48
CA THR A 389 -14.53 -0.05 24.45
C THR A 389 -15.09 1.27 23.90
N HIS A 390 -14.53 1.77 22.80
CA HIS A 390 -14.97 2.97 22.08
C HIS A 390 -14.80 2.76 20.58
N ASP A 391 -15.49 3.58 19.75
CA ASP A 391 -15.40 3.44 18.30
C ASP A 391 -13.99 3.77 17.81
N ILE A 392 -13.44 2.92 16.93
CA ILE A 392 -12.08 3.07 16.40
C ILE A 392 -11.86 4.40 15.64
N SER A 393 -12.95 5.01 15.13
CA SER A 393 -12.88 6.32 14.49
C SER A 393 -12.46 7.44 15.44
N GLU A 394 -12.69 7.26 16.75
CA GLU A 394 -12.25 8.19 17.80
C GLU A 394 -10.74 8.10 18.06
N GLY A 395 -10.10 7.00 17.67
CA GLY A 395 -8.68 6.77 17.81
C GLY A 395 -8.32 5.38 18.31
N ALA A 396 -7.02 5.10 18.35
CA ALA A 396 -6.42 3.87 18.86
C ALA A 396 -5.11 4.20 19.61
N LYS A 397 -4.31 3.19 19.95
CA LYS A 397 -2.98 3.40 20.54
C LYS A 397 -2.06 4.22 19.62
N TYR A 398 -2.17 4.02 18.30
CA TYR A 398 -1.45 4.78 17.28
C TYR A 398 -2.45 5.38 16.29
N ASN A 399 -2.26 6.68 15.96
CA ASN A 399 -3.19 7.47 15.15
C ASN A 399 -2.44 8.34 14.14
N ASN A 400 -1.41 7.81 13.51
CA ASN A 400 -0.48 8.60 12.70
C ASN A 400 -1.08 8.94 11.33
N TYR A 401 -0.70 10.09 10.79
CA TYR A 401 -0.91 10.44 9.39
C TYR A 401 0.34 10.10 8.58
N GLY A 402 0.18 9.82 7.29
CA GLY A 402 1.27 9.61 6.36
C GLY A 402 1.25 10.62 5.22
N PHE A 403 2.40 11.27 4.98
CA PHE A 403 2.61 12.16 3.85
C PHE A 403 3.65 11.57 2.91
N HIS A 404 3.38 11.66 1.61
CA HIS A 404 4.27 11.18 0.55
C HIS A 404 5.08 12.32 -0.05
N GLY A 405 6.41 12.17 -0.11
CA GLY A 405 7.30 13.04 -0.86
C GLY A 405 7.42 12.53 -2.30
N THR A 406 6.73 13.17 -3.25
CA THR A 406 6.67 12.69 -4.64
C THR A 406 7.69 13.35 -5.54
N GLY A 407 8.12 12.65 -6.59
CA GLY A 407 9.13 13.14 -7.53
C GLY A 407 10.52 13.30 -6.90
N PHE A 408 10.83 12.47 -5.92
CA PHE A 408 12.06 12.55 -5.13
C PHE A 408 13.32 12.54 -6.01
N ALA A 409 13.46 11.57 -6.91
CA ALA A 409 14.64 11.49 -7.78
C ALA A 409 14.77 12.73 -8.68
N THR A 410 13.67 13.22 -9.25
CA THR A 410 13.66 14.46 -10.04
C THR A 410 14.09 15.67 -9.21
N ALA A 411 13.65 15.76 -7.93
CA ALA A 411 14.06 16.84 -7.03
C ALA A 411 15.57 16.82 -6.76
N VAL A 412 16.12 15.64 -6.50
CA VAL A 412 17.57 15.41 -6.29
C VAL A 412 18.37 15.78 -7.53
N ASP A 413 17.97 15.27 -8.69
CA ASP A 413 18.65 15.47 -9.97
C ASP A 413 18.67 16.95 -10.37
N GLN A 414 17.56 17.70 -10.13
CA GLN A 414 17.52 19.16 -10.32
C GLN A 414 18.55 19.89 -9.46
N LEU A 415 18.60 19.58 -8.17
CA LEU A 415 19.52 20.22 -7.23
C LEU A 415 20.97 19.89 -7.55
N ALA A 416 21.28 18.64 -7.90
CA ALA A 416 22.62 18.23 -8.29
C ALA A 416 23.06 18.90 -9.60
N ALA A 417 22.20 18.99 -10.61
CA ALA A 417 22.49 19.68 -11.86
C ALA A 417 22.75 21.18 -11.64
N VAL A 418 21.89 21.85 -10.86
CA VAL A 418 22.07 23.28 -10.52
C VAL A 418 23.35 23.50 -9.72
N ARG A 419 23.66 22.65 -8.73
CA ARG A 419 24.89 22.70 -7.98
C ARG A 419 26.10 22.62 -8.91
N ARG A 420 26.19 21.56 -9.72
CA ARG A 420 27.31 21.32 -10.61
C ARG A 420 27.50 22.45 -11.63
N TYR A 421 26.49 22.74 -12.43
CA TYR A 421 26.67 23.61 -13.60
C TYR A 421 26.54 25.10 -13.29
N VAL A 422 25.75 25.49 -12.29
CA VAL A 422 25.54 26.92 -12.00
C VAL A 422 26.44 27.44 -10.89
N PHE A 423 26.68 26.64 -9.83
CA PHE A 423 27.47 27.12 -8.69
C PHE A 423 28.93 26.66 -8.74
N ASP A 424 29.22 25.38 -9.00
CA ASP A 424 30.57 24.82 -8.91
C ASP A 424 31.36 25.10 -10.21
N GLU A 425 30.91 24.61 -11.35
CA GLU A 425 31.59 24.79 -12.66
C GLU A 425 31.32 26.15 -13.30
N LYS A 426 30.20 26.77 -13.02
CA LYS A 426 29.71 28.05 -13.57
C LYS A 426 29.66 28.04 -15.12
N THR A 427 29.33 26.87 -15.67
CA THR A 427 29.22 26.66 -17.14
C THR A 427 27.86 27.06 -17.69
N ILE A 428 26.82 27.14 -16.83
CA ILE A 428 25.48 27.58 -17.18
C ILE A 428 25.14 28.85 -16.41
N ALA A 429 24.86 29.95 -17.13
CA ALA A 429 24.35 31.17 -16.52
C ALA A 429 22.92 30.95 -16.00
N ARG A 430 22.58 31.60 -14.88
CA ARG A 430 21.26 31.46 -14.23
C ARG A 430 20.13 31.84 -15.16
N GLU A 431 20.27 32.98 -15.82
CA GLU A 431 19.29 33.50 -16.79
C GLU A 431 19.08 32.50 -17.95
N THR A 432 20.18 31.90 -18.47
CA THR A 432 20.10 30.91 -19.55
C THR A 432 19.33 29.64 -19.10
N LEU A 433 19.55 29.20 -17.86
CA LEU A 433 18.81 28.05 -17.31
C LEU A 433 17.33 28.40 -17.18
N LEU A 434 17.00 29.56 -16.60
CA LEU A 434 15.60 29.97 -16.37
C LEU A 434 14.84 30.15 -17.68
N ASP A 435 15.44 30.83 -18.68
CA ASP A 435 14.85 30.99 -20.02
C ASP A 435 14.58 29.64 -20.70
N ALA A 436 15.50 28.67 -20.53
CA ALA A 436 15.32 27.33 -21.06
C ALA A 436 14.18 26.57 -20.35
N LEU A 437 14.05 26.70 -19.03
CA LEU A 437 12.96 26.09 -18.26
C LEU A 437 11.60 26.71 -18.62
N ASP A 438 11.52 28.02 -18.77
CA ASP A 438 10.26 28.72 -19.08
C ASP A 438 9.79 28.44 -20.52
N SER A 439 10.73 28.23 -21.44
CA SER A 439 10.43 27.83 -22.84
C SER A 439 10.28 26.32 -23.02
N ASN A 440 10.26 25.51 -21.95
CA ASN A 440 10.27 24.05 -22.04
C ASN A 440 11.42 23.51 -22.92
N PHE A 441 12.59 24.15 -22.80
CA PHE A 441 13.81 23.93 -23.58
C PHE A 441 13.71 24.23 -25.08
N GLU A 442 12.64 24.90 -25.55
CA GLU A 442 12.53 25.28 -26.96
C GLU A 442 13.55 26.37 -27.34
N SER A 443 13.84 27.30 -26.43
CA SER A 443 14.86 28.35 -26.66
C SER A 443 16.29 27.80 -26.66
N ASN A 444 16.54 26.66 -25.98
CA ASN A 444 17.87 26.05 -25.91
C ASN A 444 17.77 24.50 -25.85
N PRO A 445 17.49 23.84 -26.97
CA PRO A 445 17.39 22.37 -27.01
C PRO A 445 18.71 21.65 -26.67
N GLY A 446 19.85 22.28 -26.88
CA GLY A 446 21.15 21.75 -26.49
C GLY A 446 21.32 21.65 -24.98
N LEU A 447 20.91 22.68 -24.27
CA LEU A 447 20.88 22.66 -22.79
C LEU A 447 19.94 21.61 -22.25
N GLY A 448 18.72 21.49 -22.82
CA GLY A 448 17.78 20.46 -22.42
C GLY A 448 18.36 19.05 -22.58
N ARG A 449 19.11 18.79 -23.66
CA ARG A 449 19.78 17.51 -23.89
C ARG A 449 20.90 17.26 -22.88
N LEU A 450 21.77 18.25 -22.64
CA LEU A 450 22.85 18.15 -21.66
C LEU A 450 22.28 17.82 -20.26
N LEU A 451 21.26 18.54 -19.82
CA LEU A 451 20.63 18.30 -18.52
C LEU A 451 19.95 16.91 -18.43
N ARG A 452 19.40 16.42 -19.54
CA ARG A 452 18.73 15.13 -19.60
C ARG A 452 19.70 13.95 -19.58
N GLU A 453 20.76 14.02 -20.36
CA GLU A 453 21.65 12.90 -20.67
C GLU A 453 22.92 12.90 -19.82
N ASP A 454 23.53 14.06 -19.63
CA ASP A 454 24.87 14.19 -19.03
C ASP A 454 24.87 14.71 -17.58
N ALA A 455 23.80 15.40 -17.17
CA ALA A 455 23.73 15.91 -15.79
C ALA A 455 23.67 14.77 -14.77
N PRO A 456 24.09 15.06 -13.51
CA PRO A 456 24.05 14.08 -12.44
C PRO A 456 22.66 13.47 -12.26
N LYS A 457 22.60 12.16 -12.02
CA LYS A 457 21.38 11.40 -11.80
C LYS A 457 21.53 10.49 -10.59
N LEU A 458 20.53 10.50 -9.71
CA LEU A 458 20.44 9.58 -8.58
C LEU A 458 20.37 8.13 -9.09
N GLY A 459 21.22 7.27 -8.57
CA GLY A 459 21.39 5.88 -9.03
C GLY A 459 22.63 5.66 -9.94
N ARG A 460 23.25 6.74 -10.43
CA ARG A 460 24.48 6.72 -11.23
C ARG A 460 25.61 7.53 -10.59
N ASP A 461 25.30 8.72 -10.10
CA ASP A 461 26.29 9.72 -9.70
C ASP A 461 26.28 9.93 -8.17
N GLU A 462 27.43 9.70 -7.52
CA GLU A 462 27.59 9.74 -6.05
C GLU A 462 27.24 11.11 -5.44
N GLU A 463 27.46 12.21 -6.17
CA GLU A 463 27.13 13.56 -5.69
C GLU A 463 25.62 13.74 -5.43
N CYS A 464 24.76 12.95 -6.09
CA CYS A 464 23.32 12.95 -5.85
C CYS A 464 22.95 12.36 -4.50
N GLU A 465 23.75 11.43 -3.97
CA GLU A 465 23.42 10.71 -2.72
C GLU A 465 23.38 11.65 -1.52
N GLN A 466 24.32 12.58 -1.40
CA GLN A 466 24.34 13.58 -0.34
C GLN A 466 23.17 14.57 -0.45
N VAL A 467 22.80 14.96 -1.68
CA VAL A 467 21.64 15.81 -1.94
C VAL A 467 20.36 15.07 -1.54
N ALA A 468 20.28 13.79 -1.88
CA ALA A 468 19.15 12.92 -1.56
C ALA A 468 18.94 12.78 -0.04
N GLU A 469 20.01 12.50 0.72
CA GLU A 469 19.95 12.39 2.18
C GLU A 469 19.45 13.70 2.80
N ARG A 470 20.03 14.85 2.42
CA ARG A 470 19.61 16.16 2.97
C ARG A 470 18.17 16.53 2.59
N LEU A 471 17.70 16.14 1.41
CA LEU A 471 16.33 16.40 0.98
C LEU A 471 15.33 15.55 1.77
N LEU A 472 15.63 14.27 2.03
CA LEU A 472 14.81 13.40 2.88
C LEU A 472 14.78 13.89 4.33
N ASP A 473 15.93 14.33 4.85
CA ASP A 473 16.00 14.95 6.19
C ASP A 473 15.15 16.22 6.27
N ALA A 474 15.23 17.09 5.27
CA ALA A 474 14.41 18.29 5.23
C ALA A 474 12.91 17.97 5.22
N PHE A 475 12.50 16.94 4.50
CA PHE A 475 11.11 16.51 4.47
C PHE A 475 10.66 15.87 5.80
N ALA A 476 11.48 15.00 6.39
CA ALA A 476 11.20 14.40 7.68
C ALA A 476 11.16 15.44 8.81
N ASP A 477 12.11 16.40 8.82
CA ASP A 477 12.15 17.53 9.77
C ASP A 477 10.90 18.40 9.70
N ALA A 478 10.39 18.65 8.48
CA ALA A 478 9.19 19.43 8.27
C ALA A 478 7.95 18.79 8.91
N LEU A 479 7.87 17.48 8.93
CA LEU A 479 6.71 16.73 9.45
C LEU A 479 6.82 16.38 10.93
N GLU A 480 8.03 16.27 11.48
CA GLU A 480 8.28 15.80 12.85
C GLU A 480 7.50 16.57 13.95
N PRO A 481 7.35 17.92 13.91
CA PRO A 481 6.62 18.66 14.93
C PRO A 481 5.09 18.53 14.81
N MET A 482 4.58 18.05 13.68
CA MET A 482 3.14 18.03 13.42
C MET A 482 2.43 16.94 14.24
N ARG A 483 1.27 17.31 14.77
CA ARG A 483 0.38 16.39 15.51
C ARG A 483 -1.06 16.60 15.04
N ASN A 484 -1.73 15.50 14.72
CA ASN A 484 -3.14 15.56 14.35
C ASN A 484 -4.05 15.68 15.57
N GLU A 485 -5.35 15.81 15.35
CA GLU A 485 -6.38 16.00 16.38
C GLU A 485 -6.53 14.81 17.34
N ARG A 486 -5.99 13.62 16.97
CA ARG A 486 -5.96 12.41 17.80
C ARG A 486 -4.58 12.18 18.46
N GLY A 487 -3.70 13.19 18.43
CA GLY A 487 -2.36 13.15 19.00
C GLY A 487 -1.33 12.35 18.20
N GLY A 488 -1.71 11.85 17.02
CA GLY A 488 -0.81 11.11 16.13
C GLY A 488 0.22 11.99 15.45
N ARG A 489 1.36 11.40 15.06
CA ARG A 489 2.45 12.03 14.31
C ARG A 489 2.13 12.06 12.82
N VAL A 490 2.81 12.94 12.09
CA VAL A 490 2.84 12.89 10.62
C VAL A 490 4.14 12.19 10.19
N ARG A 491 4.02 11.08 9.48
CA ARG A 491 5.16 10.24 9.04
C ARG A 491 5.53 10.60 7.60
N ALA A 492 6.81 10.82 7.34
CA ALA A 492 7.33 10.95 5.99
C ALA A 492 7.36 9.60 5.27
N GLY A 493 7.00 9.60 3.98
CA GLY A 493 7.11 8.47 3.07
C GLY A 493 7.62 8.89 1.70
N THR A 494 8.25 7.98 0.97
CA THR A 494 8.68 8.18 -0.42
C THR A 494 7.81 7.42 -1.40
N GLY A 495 6.73 6.81 -0.93
CA GLY A 495 5.67 6.32 -1.78
C GLY A 495 5.06 7.45 -2.60
N SER A 496 4.52 7.13 -3.74
CA SER A 496 3.97 8.17 -4.61
C SER A 496 2.45 8.11 -4.76
N ALA A 497 1.85 6.94 -4.48
CA ALA A 497 0.46 6.67 -4.82
C ALA A 497 0.13 7.22 -6.23
N MET A 498 -1.03 7.83 -6.45
CA MET A 498 -1.38 8.47 -7.71
C MET A 498 -0.79 9.88 -7.85
N TYR A 499 -0.27 10.48 -6.80
CA TYR A 499 0.21 11.85 -6.79
C TYR A 499 1.32 12.13 -7.82
N TYR A 500 2.18 11.13 -8.11
CA TYR A 500 3.25 11.32 -9.10
C TYR A 500 2.72 11.64 -10.51
N LEU A 501 1.54 11.12 -10.89
CA LEU A 501 0.89 11.46 -12.16
C LEU A 501 0.20 12.82 -12.08
N TRP A 502 -0.44 13.14 -10.97
CA TRP A 502 -1.11 14.43 -10.81
C TRP A 502 -0.09 15.57 -10.80
N HIS A 503 0.93 15.45 -9.97
CA HIS A 503 1.99 16.45 -9.89
C HIS A 503 2.78 16.59 -11.20
N SER A 504 2.96 15.49 -11.97
CA SER A 504 3.66 15.59 -13.24
C SER A 504 2.91 16.43 -14.28
N ARG A 505 1.58 16.41 -14.26
CA ARG A 505 0.74 17.18 -15.20
C ARG A 505 0.84 18.69 -14.95
N GLU A 506 0.99 19.07 -13.70
CA GLU A 506 1.08 20.48 -13.27
C GLU A 506 2.51 21.03 -13.34
N LEU A 507 3.50 20.13 -13.34
CA LEU A 507 4.91 20.50 -13.28
C LEU A 507 5.45 20.82 -14.67
N GLY A 508 5.93 22.06 -14.85
CA GLY A 508 6.65 22.50 -16.04
C GLY A 508 8.01 21.81 -16.22
N ALA A 509 8.85 22.31 -17.13
CA ALA A 509 10.21 21.80 -17.31
C ALA A 509 11.04 21.91 -16.03
N THR A 510 11.93 20.96 -15.78
CA THR A 510 12.76 20.88 -14.57
C THR A 510 14.25 20.89 -14.89
N ALA A 511 15.08 21.33 -13.96
CA ALA A 511 16.51 21.58 -14.17
C ALA A 511 17.35 20.30 -14.36
N ASP A 512 16.74 19.13 -14.30
CA ASP A 512 17.33 17.83 -14.66
C ASP A 512 17.10 17.42 -16.13
N GLY A 513 16.45 18.31 -16.93
CA GLY A 513 16.17 18.10 -18.35
C GLY A 513 14.81 17.44 -18.64
N ARG A 514 13.95 17.23 -17.64
CA ARG A 514 12.57 16.76 -17.81
C ARG A 514 11.74 17.89 -18.42
N ARG A 515 10.94 17.58 -19.42
CA ARG A 515 9.98 18.53 -20.03
C ARG A 515 8.67 18.60 -19.23
N GLY A 516 7.98 19.70 -19.39
CA GLY A 516 6.65 19.89 -18.78
C GLY A 516 5.68 18.78 -19.19
N GLY A 517 4.96 18.22 -18.24
CA GLY A 517 3.99 17.14 -18.44
C GLY A 517 4.57 15.72 -18.58
N GLU A 518 5.90 15.57 -18.74
CA GLU A 518 6.50 14.24 -18.72
C GLU A 518 6.28 13.56 -17.34
N PRO A 519 6.09 12.23 -17.29
CA PRO A 519 5.84 11.53 -16.03
C PRO A 519 7.04 11.60 -15.06
N LEU A 520 6.73 11.55 -13.77
CA LEU A 520 7.70 11.34 -12.70
C LEU A 520 7.88 9.85 -12.43
N SER A 521 8.98 9.46 -11.80
CA SER A 521 9.16 8.08 -11.32
C SER A 521 8.19 7.78 -10.17
N ALA A 522 7.75 6.52 -10.09
CA ALA A 522 6.92 6.04 -8.99
C ALA A 522 7.79 5.69 -7.77
N ASN A 523 7.28 5.98 -6.59
CA ASN A 523 7.86 5.61 -5.31
C ASN A 523 9.31 6.11 -5.14
N PHE A 524 10.14 5.30 -4.45
CA PHE A 524 11.55 5.56 -4.23
C PHE A 524 12.41 4.98 -5.36
N SER A 525 12.15 5.42 -6.61
CA SER A 525 12.86 4.93 -7.80
C SER A 525 13.63 6.06 -8.47
N PRO A 526 14.73 5.75 -9.18
CA PRO A 526 15.44 6.74 -9.98
C PRO A 526 14.53 7.41 -11.01
N SER A 527 14.95 8.55 -11.52
CA SER A 527 14.21 9.24 -12.58
C SER A 527 14.12 8.37 -13.84
N LEU A 528 13.05 8.55 -14.62
CA LEU A 528 12.85 7.84 -15.87
C LEU A 528 13.91 8.20 -16.93
N MET A 529 14.69 9.26 -16.70
CA MET A 529 15.79 9.70 -17.56
C MET A 529 17.13 9.04 -17.22
N LEU A 530 17.22 8.27 -16.13
CA LEU A 530 18.44 7.56 -15.78
C LEU A 530 18.84 6.62 -16.91
N ARG A 531 20.11 6.71 -17.36
CA ARG A 531 20.71 5.84 -18.36
C ARG A 531 22.06 5.33 -17.84
N ASP A 532 22.51 4.22 -18.39
CA ASP A 532 23.84 3.66 -18.14
C ASP A 532 24.13 3.29 -16.67
N ALA A 533 23.08 2.94 -15.91
CA ALA A 533 23.19 2.44 -14.56
C ALA A 533 22.72 0.99 -14.46
N GLY A 534 23.51 0.13 -13.84
CA GLY A 534 23.11 -1.24 -13.55
C GLY A 534 22.27 -1.34 -12.26
N PRO A 535 21.55 -2.45 -12.03
CA PRO A 535 20.69 -2.61 -10.86
C PRO A 535 21.45 -2.50 -9.54
N LEU A 536 22.69 -2.99 -9.45
CA LEU A 536 23.53 -2.87 -8.26
C LEU A 536 23.97 -1.43 -7.97
N SER A 537 24.25 -0.63 -9.01
CA SER A 537 24.55 0.80 -8.84
C SER A 537 23.35 1.54 -8.27
N VAL A 538 22.16 1.30 -8.84
CA VAL A 538 20.90 1.88 -8.37
C VAL A 538 20.63 1.47 -6.93
N ILE A 539 20.71 0.18 -6.61
CA ILE A 539 20.51 -0.33 -5.25
C ILE A 539 21.48 0.35 -4.28
N GLY A 540 22.77 0.43 -4.63
CA GLY A 540 23.79 1.04 -3.79
C GLY A 540 23.50 2.50 -3.49
N ALA A 541 23.16 3.30 -4.49
CA ALA A 541 22.82 4.71 -4.35
C ALA A 541 21.56 4.91 -3.48
N MET A 542 20.50 4.13 -3.75
CA MET A 542 19.24 4.27 -3.03
C MET A 542 19.35 3.84 -1.56
N VAL A 543 20.16 2.83 -1.26
CA VAL A 543 20.40 2.39 0.14
C VAL A 543 21.16 3.44 0.95
N ARG A 544 22.14 4.14 0.33
CA ARG A 544 22.93 5.17 1.02
C ARG A 544 22.17 6.47 1.34
N THR A 545 20.95 6.64 0.85
CA THR A 545 20.13 7.84 1.09
C THR A 545 19.47 7.92 2.47
N GLY A 546 19.67 6.95 3.38
CA GLY A 546 19.26 7.08 4.77
C GLY A 546 17.76 7.01 5.03
N LEU A 547 17.09 5.92 4.64
CA LEU A 547 15.62 5.76 4.73
C LEU A 547 15.05 5.55 6.15
N SER A 548 15.88 5.52 7.20
CA SER A 548 15.43 5.28 8.59
C SER A 548 14.43 6.31 9.11
N ARG A 549 14.35 7.49 8.51
CA ARG A 549 13.41 8.56 8.87
C ARG A 549 12.11 8.55 8.03
N VAL A 550 11.99 7.64 7.05
CA VAL A 550 10.89 7.62 6.09
C VAL A 550 9.97 6.42 6.39
N MET A 551 9.34 6.45 7.59
CA MET A 551 8.60 5.33 8.16
C MET A 551 7.13 5.24 7.72
N ASN A 552 6.72 6.05 6.77
CA ASN A 552 5.46 5.82 6.08
C ASN A 552 5.61 4.85 4.89
N GLY A 553 6.83 4.36 4.66
CA GLY A 553 7.17 3.45 3.58
C GLY A 553 7.45 4.15 2.25
N GLY A 554 7.80 3.34 1.26
CA GLY A 554 8.13 3.76 -0.10
C GLY A 554 9.16 2.82 -0.71
N PRO A 555 8.73 1.81 -1.48
CA PRO A 555 9.63 0.81 -2.00
C PRO A 555 10.51 1.35 -3.13
N LEU A 556 11.74 0.86 -3.20
CA LEU A 556 12.48 0.85 -4.45
C LEU A 556 11.75 -0.08 -5.42
N THR A 557 11.34 0.45 -6.57
CA THR A 557 10.73 -0.34 -7.64
C THR A 557 11.74 -0.55 -8.74
N LEU A 558 12.04 -1.81 -9.06
CA LEU A 558 12.92 -2.19 -10.16
C LEU A 558 12.15 -2.98 -11.21
N GLU A 559 12.26 -2.54 -12.45
CA GLU A 559 11.75 -3.27 -13.61
C GLU A 559 12.86 -4.19 -14.10
N LEU A 560 12.66 -5.50 -14.05
CA LEU A 560 13.59 -6.48 -14.57
C LEU A 560 13.23 -6.81 -16.02
N HIS A 561 14.22 -6.90 -16.89
CA HIS A 561 14.00 -7.39 -18.22
C HIS A 561 13.63 -8.89 -18.16
N ASP A 562 12.55 -9.29 -18.82
CA ASP A 562 12.02 -10.66 -18.77
C ASP A 562 13.03 -11.74 -19.20
N THR A 563 14.03 -11.33 -20.01
CA THR A 563 15.12 -12.22 -20.46
C THR A 563 15.95 -12.80 -19.32
N VAL A 564 15.97 -12.16 -18.14
CA VAL A 564 16.66 -12.71 -16.96
C VAL A 564 16.15 -14.10 -16.60
N PHE A 565 14.88 -14.40 -16.89
CA PHE A 565 14.26 -15.68 -16.59
C PHE A 565 14.29 -16.71 -17.72
N LYS A 566 14.98 -16.42 -18.84
CA LYS A 566 15.13 -17.37 -19.95
C LYS A 566 16.04 -18.56 -19.59
N HIS A 567 16.92 -18.37 -18.63
CA HIS A 567 17.86 -19.41 -18.17
C HIS A 567 17.51 -19.85 -16.73
N SER A 568 17.86 -21.08 -16.40
CA SER A 568 17.60 -21.65 -15.06
C SER A 568 18.26 -20.86 -13.91
N GLU A 569 19.38 -20.23 -14.16
CA GLU A 569 20.13 -19.43 -13.19
C GLU A 569 19.42 -18.09 -12.86
N GLY A 570 18.46 -17.65 -13.66
CA GLY A 570 17.78 -16.37 -13.48
C GLY A 570 17.07 -16.25 -12.13
N ILE A 571 16.47 -17.33 -11.66
CA ILE A 571 15.81 -17.37 -10.33
C ILE A 571 16.83 -17.06 -9.23
N THR A 572 17.95 -17.78 -9.20
CA THR A 572 18.99 -17.59 -8.19
C THR A 572 19.63 -16.20 -8.28
N LYS A 573 19.88 -15.68 -9.50
CA LYS A 573 20.46 -14.34 -9.68
C LYS A 573 19.56 -13.23 -9.16
N VAL A 574 18.26 -13.29 -9.44
CA VAL A 574 17.30 -12.31 -8.92
C VAL A 574 17.12 -12.47 -7.41
N ALA A 575 17.07 -13.69 -6.89
CA ALA A 575 17.05 -13.95 -5.45
C ALA A 575 18.27 -13.35 -4.74
N GLN A 576 19.46 -13.51 -5.31
CA GLN A 576 20.71 -12.90 -4.81
C GLN A 576 20.71 -11.37 -4.91
N LEU A 577 20.10 -10.80 -5.96
CA LEU A 577 19.92 -9.35 -6.06
C LEU A 577 19.08 -8.80 -4.93
N VAL A 578 17.93 -9.45 -4.62
CA VAL A 578 17.06 -9.09 -3.49
C VAL A 578 17.82 -9.22 -2.17
N GLN A 579 18.48 -10.36 -1.95
CA GLN A 579 19.28 -10.60 -0.74
C GLN A 579 20.39 -9.54 -0.58
N THR A 580 21.03 -9.14 -1.67
CA THR A 580 22.04 -8.07 -1.67
C THR A 580 21.45 -6.74 -1.22
N TYR A 581 20.27 -6.36 -1.75
CA TYR A 581 19.57 -5.16 -1.32
C TYR A 581 19.26 -5.17 0.19
N ILE A 582 18.76 -6.27 0.71
CA ILE A 582 18.47 -6.44 2.14
C ILE A 582 19.73 -6.33 2.98
N ASN A 583 20.81 -7.05 2.60
CA ASN A 583 22.08 -7.07 3.32
C ASN A 583 22.80 -5.70 3.31
N MET A 584 22.59 -4.89 2.31
CA MET A 584 23.08 -3.51 2.25
C MET A 584 22.27 -2.54 3.13
N GLY A 585 21.16 -2.96 3.73
CA GLY A 585 20.30 -2.11 4.54
C GLY A 585 19.18 -1.43 3.76
N GLY A 586 18.77 -2.00 2.64
CA GLY A 586 17.62 -1.53 1.88
C GLY A 586 16.33 -1.64 2.71
N HIS A 587 15.39 -0.73 2.47
CA HIS A 587 14.16 -0.57 3.26
C HIS A 587 13.01 -1.46 2.77
N GLN A 588 12.48 -1.16 1.60
CA GLN A 588 11.45 -1.95 0.91
C GLN A 588 11.82 -2.09 -0.57
N LEU A 589 11.50 -3.24 -1.14
CA LEU A 589 11.78 -3.55 -2.54
C LEU A 589 10.57 -4.21 -3.18
N GLN A 590 10.23 -3.77 -4.37
CA GLN A 590 9.32 -4.48 -5.26
C GLN A 590 9.94 -4.64 -6.63
N LEU A 591 9.65 -5.78 -7.26
CA LEU A 591 10.17 -6.12 -8.60
C LEU A 591 9.01 -6.31 -9.56
N ASN A 592 9.18 -5.83 -10.77
CA ASN A 592 8.32 -6.15 -11.90
C ASN A 592 9.14 -6.85 -12.98
N ALA A 593 8.54 -7.79 -13.69
CA ALA A 593 9.24 -8.58 -14.72
C ALA A 593 8.32 -8.80 -15.92
N VAL A 594 8.00 -7.71 -16.61
CA VAL A 594 7.14 -7.69 -17.79
C VAL A 594 7.88 -7.01 -18.93
N SER A 595 7.85 -7.60 -20.13
CA SER A 595 8.57 -7.03 -21.25
C SER A 595 7.88 -5.78 -21.79
N ARG A 596 8.69 -4.79 -22.16
CA ARG A 596 8.23 -3.54 -22.77
C ARG A 596 7.46 -3.81 -24.08
N GLU A 597 7.96 -4.74 -24.86
CA GLU A 597 7.35 -5.16 -26.13
C GLU A 597 5.95 -5.75 -25.91
N GLN A 598 5.79 -6.57 -24.88
CA GLN A 598 4.50 -7.14 -24.51
C GLN A 598 3.51 -6.06 -24.05
N MET A 599 3.96 -5.05 -23.31
CA MET A 599 3.11 -3.94 -22.89
C MET A 599 2.69 -3.06 -24.07
N LEU A 600 3.59 -2.80 -25.01
CA LEU A 600 3.26 -2.06 -26.24
C LEU A 600 2.27 -2.84 -27.12
N ASP A 601 2.45 -4.15 -27.25
CA ASP A 601 1.50 -5.00 -27.96
C ASP A 601 0.14 -5.03 -27.26
N ALA A 602 0.12 -5.07 -25.92
CA ALA A 602 -1.10 -5.03 -25.12
C ALA A 602 -1.86 -3.68 -25.25
N GLN A 603 -1.15 -2.57 -25.45
CA GLN A 603 -1.81 -1.29 -25.79
C GLN A 603 -2.45 -1.31 -27.18
N ALA A 604 -1.81 -1.96 -28.15
CA ALA A 604 -2.30 -2.05 -29.51
C ALA A 604 -3.43 -3.09 -29.68
N HIS A 605 -3.37 -4.19 -28.94
CA HIS A 605 -4.27 -5.34 -29.05
C HIS A 605 -4.77 -5.80 -27.66
N PRO A 606 -5.54 -4.97 -26.93
CA PRO A 606 -5.93 -5.23 -25.54
C PRO A 606 -6.73 -6.53 -25.35
N GLU A 607 -7.49 -6.94 -26.35
CA GLU A 607 -8.30 -8.18 -26.36
C GLU A 607 -7.43 -9.45 -26.27
N ALA A 608 -6.20 -9.40 -26.76
CA ALA A 608 -5.26 -10.53 -26.70
C ALA A 608 -4.52 -10.65 -25.36
N HIS A 609 -4.52 -9.58 -24.56
CA HIS A 609 -3.70 -9.44 -23.35
C HIS A 609 -4.51 -9.20 -22.06
N GLY A 610 -5.77 -9.64 -22.01
CA GLY A 610 -6.66 -9.41 -20.87
C GLY A 610 -6.13 -9.91 -19.51
N ASN A 611 -5.18 -10.83 -19.51
CA ASN A 611 -4.57 -11.41 -18.30
C ASN A 611 -3.18 -10.83 -17.98
N LEU A 612 -2.69 -9.83 -18.73
CA LEU A 612 -1.40 -9.21 -18.45
C LEU A 612 -1.48 -8.39 -17.17
N ILE A 613 -0.77 -8.81 -16.12
CA ILE A 613 -0.69 -8.12 -14.84
C ILE A 613 0.60 -7.33 -14.77
N VAL A 614 0.53 -6.12 -14.21
CA VAL A 614 1.68 -5.25 -13.97
C VAL A 614 1.62 -4.65 -12.57
N ARG A 615 2.78 -4.29 -12.03
CA ARG A 615 2.90 -3.51 -10.80
C ARG A 615 2.85 -2.02 -11.11
N VAL A 616 1.88 -1.32 -10.54
CA VAL A 616 1.67 0.11 -10.81
C VAL A 616 2.55 0.97 -9.88
N TRP A 617 2.20 1.14 -8.60
CA TRP A 617 3.07 1.78 -7.59
C TRP A 617 3.16 0.96 -6.29
N GLY A 618 2.12 0.44 -5.74
CA GLY A 618 2.04 -0.39 -4.54
C GLY A 618 0.95 -1.44 -4.66
N TRP A 619 0.32 -1.53 -5.84
CA TRP A 619 -0.71 -2.49 -6.20
C TRP A 619 -0.43 -3.06 -7.59
N SER A 620 -1.05 -4.17 -7.90
CA SER A 620 -0.98 -4.83 -9.21
C SER A 620 -2.35 -4.79 -9.87
N GLY A 621 -2.36 -4.58 -11.18
CA GLY A 621 -3.60 -4.54 -11.97
C GLY A 621 -3.44 -5.16 -13.34
N HIS A 622 -4.56 -5.43 -14.00
CA HIS A 622 -4.57 -5.85 -15.40
C HIS A 622 -4.20 -4.68 -16.28
N PHE A 623 -3.09 -4.76 -17.00
CA PHE A 623 -2.51 -3.67 -17.77
C PHE A 623 -3.51 -3.02 -18.73
N VAL A 624 -4.29 -3.82 -19.42
CA VAL A 624 -5.28 -3.34 -20.41
C VAL A 624 -6.47 -2.58 -19.79
N GLN A 625 -6.66 -2.69 -18.48
CA GLN A 625 -7.72 -2.01 -17.73
C GLN A 625 -7.26 -0.70 -17.09
N LEU A 626 -5.94 -0.44 -17.10
CA LEU A 626 -5.37 0.79 -16.55
C LEU A 626 -5.66 1.98 -17.47
N ASP A 627 -5.81 3.15 -16.87
CA ASP A 627 -5.80 4.40 -17.62
C ASP A 627 -4.49 4.56 -18.40
N LYS A 628 -4.60 5.17 -19.61
CA LYS A 628 -3.46 5.35 -20.51
C LYS A 628 -2.24 6.00 -19.84
N GLY A 629 -2.45 6.94 -18.92
CA GLY A 629 -1.35 7.61 -18.20
C GLY A 629 -0.52 6.65 -17.35
N TYR A 630 -1.15 5.65 -16.73
CA TYR A 630 -0.44 4.59 -16.01
C TYR A 630 0.28 3.64 -16.95
N GLN A 631 -0.39 3.22 -18.03
CA GLN A 631 0.21 2.36 -19.04
C GLN A 631 1.48 2.98 -19.62
N ASP A 632 1.41 4.23 -20.06
CA ASP A 632 2.53 4.97 -20.66
C ASP A 632 3.69 5.11 -19.65
N GLN A 633 3.40 5.47 -18.40
CA GLN A 633 4.43 5.60 -17.36
C GLN A 633 5.13 4.27 -17.07
N ILE A 634 4.40 3.15 -17.03
CA ILE A 634 5.00 1.83 -16.78
C ILE A 634 5.88 1.41 -17.95
N ILE A 635 5.46 1.65 -19.19
CA ILE A 635 6.24 1.37 -20.41
C ILE A 635 7.54 2.18 -20.44
N GLU A 636 7.55 3.38 -19.87
CA GLU A 636 8.72 4.27 -19.86
C GLU A 636 9.73 3.96 -18.75
N ARG A 637 9.40 3.09 -17.80
CA ARG A 637 10.31 2.71 -16.71
C ARG A 637 11.59 2.07 -17.24
N ASN A 638 12.69 2.33 -16.53
CA ASN A 638 13.99 1.72 -16.87
C ASN A 638 13.97 0.23 -16.54
N SER A 639 14.28 -0.61 -17.51
CA SER A 639 14.37 -2.06 -17.36
C SER A 639 15.82 -2.50 -17.19
N TYR A 640 16.08 -3.35 -16.18
CA TYR A 640 17.42 -3.78 -15.80
C TYR A 640 17.66 -5.25 -16.16
N ASN A 641 18.86 -5.53 -16.66
CA ASN A 641 19.39 -6.89 -16.82
C ASN A 641 20.19 -7.27 -15.55
N VAL A 642 19.97 -8.49 -15.04
CA VAL A 642 20.62 -9.04 -13.83
C VAL A 642 21.62 -10.13 -14.19
#